data_0baf031b2c0ae59d585a0242b4390e74
#
_entry.id   0baf031b2c0ae59d585a0242b4390e74
#
_cell.length_a   1.000
_cell.length_b   1.000
_cell.length_c   1.000
_cell.angle_alpha   90.00
_cell.angle_beta   90.00
_cell.angle_gamma   90.00
#
_symmetry.space_group_name_H-M   'P 1'
#
loop_
_entity.id
_entity.type
_entity.pdbx_description
1 polymer ?
#
loop_
_entity_poly.entity_id
_entity_poly.type
_entity_poly.pdbx_seq_one_letter_code
_entity_poly.pdbx_strand_id
1 'polypeptide(L)'
;MGTPVSNSSVLKRSLRKKSGLRNYDENLMDEVIEKHLGATLKRKSRTKEDLEKETETEAMIAVSLGFPIDALLEEEIRAGVVKKLGGKEQNDYIVVRNHILARWRGNVRMWLSKGQIKETVSNEYEHLISSAYDFLLHNGYINFGVSPSFTSHVPDEANEGSVIIIGAGLAGLAAARQLLSFGFKVIILEGRNRPGGRVYTQRIGQEGKYVAVELGGSVITGIHANPLGVLARQLTIPLHKVRDNCPLYKPDGSPVDKELDSKVEVIFNKLLDKVMELRQIMGGFAYDISLGSVLERLRKLYAVARNDEERQLLDWHHANLEYANAGCLSELSAAYWDQDDPYEMGGDHCFLAGGNWRLIKALCEGLPIFYGKTVNTIRYGNEGVEVIAGDQAFHADMVLCTVPLGVLKKKAIKFEPELPQRKLAAIDRLGFGLLNKVAMLFPHVFWGEDLDTFGCLNEQSHKRGEFFLFYGYHTVSGGPVLIALVAGEAAETFECSDPSSLLNRVLSVLRGIYSPKGVTVPNPIQSICTRWGSDPLSYGSYSHVRVRSSGSDYDLLAESVGTRLFFAGEATTRQYPATMHGAFLSGLREAARIYQAVRVRQNYHRKFVQKNVGPNNDMLAYLFKKPDLEFGKFSFVFDSLVEDTRSMGLLRVTFDTSEGSGQEDLGTSFRDSFDLPLPLYTTISREQAHELEQVAGGDECRLSYMVNSLGLKLMGPSAVGNFCNSLITNIVSTRRGRGRNRLFVEQP
;
A
#
# COMPACT_ATOMS: atom_id res chain seq x y z
N MET A 1 15.29 8.37 -42.40
CA MET A 1 13.86 8.62 -42.23
C MET A 1 13.60 8.41 -40.75
N GLY A 2 13.47 9.50 -40.01
CA GLY A 2 13.30 9.45 -38.54
C GLY A 2 11.87 9.09 -38.20
N THR A 3 11.72 8.13 -37.33
CA THR A 3 10.45 7.85 -36.66
C THR A 3 10.03 9.04 -35.80
N PRO A 4 8.77 9.47 -35.80
CA PRO A 4 8.33 10.58 -34.98
C PRO A 4 8.44 10.20 -33.50
N VAL A 5 9.17 11.01 -32.75
CA VAL A 5 9.23 10.95 -31.27
C VAL A 5 7.82 11.28 -30.76
N SER A 6 7.19 10.32 -30.08
CA SER A 6 5.89 10.51 -29.47
C SER A 6 5.93 11.62 -28.43
N ASN A 7 5.11 12.65 -28.60
CA ASN A 7 4.90 13.71 -27.61
C ASN A 7 4.44 13.10 -26.28
N SER A 8 5.28 13.16 -25.26
CA SER A 8 4.91 12.72 -23.91
C SER A 8 3.97 13.72 -23.24
N SER A 9 2.91 13.23 -22.58
CA SER A 9 1.96 14.04 -21.83
C SER A 9 2.61 14.71 -20.61
N VAL A 10 1.97 15.75 -20.05
CA VAL A 10 2.43 16.37 -18.78
C VAL A 10 2.49 15.37 -17.65
N LEU A 11 1.54 14.43 -17.61
CA LEU A 11 1.55 13.33 -16.66
C LEU A 11 2.69 12.35 -16.96
N LYS A 12 2.98 12.08 -18.23
CA LYS A 12 4.20 11.37 -18.66
C LYS A 12 5.48 12.16 -18.40
N ARG A 13 5.44 13.49 -18.35
CA ARG A 13 6.59 14.34 -17.95
C ARG A 13 6.87 14.25 -16.44
N SER A 14 5.85 13.97 -15.61
CA SER A 14 6.06 13.69 -14.18
C SER A 14 6.53 12.25 -13.94
N LEU A 15 6.29 11.37 -14.93
CA LEU A 15 6.68 9.98 -14.85
C LEU A 15 8.13 9.84 -15.28
N ARG A 16 8.90 9.24 -14.43
CA ARG A 16 10.30 8.92 -14.58
C ARG A 16 10.51 8.03 -15.80
N LYS A 17 11.56 8.30 -16.57
CA LYS A 17 11.93 7.46 -17.70
C LYS A 17 12.23 6.05 -17.20
N LYS A 18 11.51 5.04 -17.67
CA LYS A 18 11.80 3.62 -17.36
C LYS A 18 13.26 3.33 -17.72
N SER A 19 14.08 3.04 -16.73
CA SER A 19 15.42 2.50 -16.97
C SER A 19 15.29 1.13 -17.59
N GLY A 20 15.78 0.97 -18.79
CA GLY A 20 15.77 -0.17 -19.70
C GLY A 20 15.64 -1.56 -19.10
N LEU A 21 14.44 -2.06 -19.02
CA LEU A 21 14.14 -3.47 -19.00
C LEU A 21 13.14 -3.74 -20.13
N ARG A 22 13.69 -4.25 -21.25
CA ARG A 22 13.06 -4.80 -22.45
C ARG A 22 12.02 -3.89 -23.12
N ASN A 23 12.26 -3.57 -24.39
CA ASN A 23 11.29 -3.02 -25.33
C ASN A 23 10.04 -3.93 -25.43
N TYR A 24 9.12 -3.82 -24.47
CA TYR A 24 7.73 -4.15 -24.71
C TYR A 24 7.11 -2.93 -25.39
N ASP A 25 6.57 -3.12 -26.58
CA ASP A 25 5.77 -2.09 -27.23
C ASP A 25 4.49 -1.92 -26.40
N GLU A 26 4.43 -0.83 -25.61
CA GLU A 26 3.29 -0.54 -24.71
C GLU A 26 1.99 -0.44 -25.48
N ASN A 27 2.02 0.10 -26.71
CA ASN A 27 0.82 0.20 -27.55
C ASN A 27 0.29 -1.17 -27.98
N LEU A 28 1.20 -2.11 -28.26
CA LEU A 28 0.82 -3.48 -28.61
C LEU A 28 0.19 -4.22 -27.42
N MET A 29 0.70 -3.96 -26.20
CA MET A 29 0.12 -4.53 -24.97
C MET A 29 -1.28 -4.00 -24.70
N ASP A 30 -1.49 -2.72 -24.90
CA ASP A 30 -2.79 -2.06 -24.72
C ASP A 30 -3.83 -2.64 -25.69
N GLU A 31 -3.49 -2.78 -26.97
CA GLU A 31 -4.35 -3.40 -27.97
C GLU A 31 -4.67 -4.88 -27.66
N VAL A 32 -3.69 -5.64 -27.17
CA VAL A 32 -3.86 -7.05 -26.81
C VAL A 32 -4.79 -7.19 -25.62
N ILE A 33 -4.59 -6.38 -24.57
CA ILE A 33 -5.43 -6.41 -23.35
C ILE A 33 -6.85 -5.95 -23.68
N GLU A 34 -7.02 -4.85 -24.40
CA GLU A 34 -8.36 -4.35 -24.80
C GLU A 34 -9.09 -5.34 -25.71
N LYS A 35 -8.39 -5.94 -26.66
CA LYS A 35 -8.95 -6.92 -27.58
C LYS A 35 -9.38 -8.19 -26.85
N HIS A 36 -8.59 -8.66 -25.89
CA HIS A 36 -8.92 -9.83 -25.08
C HIS A 36 -10.04 -9.53 -24.09
N LEU A 37 -10.06 -8.36 -23.47
CA LEU A 37 -11.11 -7.92 -22.57
C LEU A 37 -12.46 -7.67 -23.29
N GLY A 38 -12.43 -7.32 -24.60
CA GLY A 38 -13.61 -7.11 -25.44
C GLY A 38 -14.15 -8.34 -26.15
N ALA A 39 -13.36 -9.42 -26.23
CA ALA A 39 -13.73 -10.63 -26.97
C ALA A 39 -14.72 -11.49 -26.17
N THR A 40 -15.99 -11.48 -26.56
CA THR A 40 -16.95 -12.52 -26.19
C THR A 40 -16.48 -13.84 -26.82
N LEU A 41 -16.02 -14.76 -25.99
CA LEU A 41 -15.49 -16.05 -26.40
C LEU A 41 -16.57 -16.90 -27.11
N LYS A 42 -16.65 -16.82 -28.44
CA LYS A 42 -17.36 -17.80 -29.25
C LYS A 42 -16.50 -19.06 -29.34
N ARG A 43 -17.01 -20.16 -28.81
CA ARG A 43 -16.44 -21.52 -28.98
C ARG A 43 -16.32 -21.84 -30.49
N LYS A 44 -15.14 -21.66 -31.07
CA LYS A 44 -14.71 -22.31 -32.30
C LYS A 44 -13.76 -23.45 -31.93
N SER A 45 -13.72 -24.51 -32.75
CA SER A 45 -12.73 -25.58 -32.62
C SER A 45 -11.32 -24.96 -32.64
N ARG A 46 -10.61 -25.04 -31.51
CA ARG A 46 -9.32 -24.38 -31.29
C ARG A 46 -8.21 -25.26 -31.87
N THR A 47 -7.34 -24.65 -32.65
CA THR A 47 -6.10 -25.28 -33.07
C THR A 47 -5.06 -25.25 -31.98
N LYS A 48 -3.99 -26.05 -32.06
CA LYS A 48 -2.87 -25.97 -31.08
C LYS A 48 -2.24 -24.59 -31.05
N GLU A 49 -2.15 -23.95 -32.22
CA GLU A 49 -1.61 -22.59 -32.38
C GLU A 49 -2.49 -21.53 -31.72
N ASP A 50 -3.83 -21.70 -31.74
CA ASP A 50 -4.77 -20.82 -31.05
C ASP A 50 -4.62 -20.93 -29.52
N LEU A 51 -4.38 -22.15 -29.01
CA LEU A 51 -4.15 -22.38 -27.57
C LEU A 51 -2.82 -21.81 -27.10
N GLU A 52 -1.75 -21.91 -27.87
CA GLU A 52 -0.45 -21.31 -27.55
C GLU A 52 -0.56 -19.79 -27.49
N LYS A 53 -1.20 -19.15 -28.49
CA LYS A 53 -1.45 -17.68 -28.46
C LYS A 53 -2.32 -17.22 -27.31
N GLU A 54 -3.34 -18.00 -26.94
CA GLU A 54 -4.19 -17.70 -25.77
C GLU A 54 -3.37 -17.76 -24.49
N THR A 55 -2.55 -18.78 -24.30
CA THR A 55 -1.68 -18.93 -23.13
C THR A 55 -0.67 -17.78 -23.01
N GLU A 56 -0.08 -17.35 -24.13
CA GLU A 56 0.80 -16.18 -24.17
C GLU A 56 0.06 -14.90 -23.76
N THR A 57 -1.15 -14.69 -24.30
CA THR A 57 -1.98 -13.53 -23.96
C THR A 57 -2.36 -13.51 -22.48
N GLU A 58 -2.74 -14.67 -21.92
CA GLU A 58 -3.07 -14.81 -20.50
C GLU A 58 -1.85 -14.56 -19.60
N ALA A 59 -0.66 -14.99 -20.03
CA ALA A 59 0.59 -14.68 -19.35
C ALA A 59 0.89 -13.18 -19.35
N MET A 60 0.67 -12.50 -20.49
CA MET A 60 0.85 -11.05 -20.60
C MET A 60 -0.12 -10.28 -19.69
N ILE A 61 -1.39 -10.71 -19.61
CA ILE A 61 -2.36 -10.14 -18.67
C ILE A 61 -1.88 -10.33 -17.22
N ALA A 62 -1.40 -11.51 -16.85
CA ALA A 62 -0.89 -11.78 -15.52
C ALA A 62 0.34 -10.89 -15.20
N VAL A 63 1.26 -10.70 -16.14
CA VAL A 63 2.42 -9.80 -15.99
C VAL A 63 1.97 -8.36 -15.77
N SER A 64 0.96 -7.88 -16.49
CA SER A 64 0.41 -6.54 -16.28
C SER A 64 -0.21 -6.34 -14.89
N LEU A 65 -0.64 -7.43 -14.25
CA LEU A 65 -1.16 -7.46 -12.87
C LEU A 65 -0.05 -7.63 -11.81
N GLY A 66 1.22 -7.66 -12.22
CA GLY A 66 2.37 -7.79 -11.33
C GLY A 66 2.80 -9.24 -11.05
N PHE A 67 2.23 -10.24 -11.72
CA PHE A 67 2.67 -11.62 -11.57
C PHE A 67 3.88 -11.92 -12.46
N PRO A 68 4.93 -12.60 -11.96
CA PRO A 68 6.05 -13.03 -12.77
C PRO A 68 5.60 -14.02 -13.86
N ILE A 69 6.27 -14.00 -15.02
CA ILE A 69 5.90 -14.81 -16.17
C ILE A 69 6.19 -16.32 -15.95
N ASP A 70 7.26 -16.63 -15.23
CA ASP A 70 7.81 -17.99 -15.04
C ASP A 70 8.12 -18.31 -13.56
N ALA A 71 7.65 -17.50 -12.64
CA ALA A 71 7.91 -17.64 -11.20
C ALA A 71 6.62 -17.44 -10.38
N LEU A 72 6.70 -17.78 -9.11
CA LEU A 72 5.67 -17.50 -8.12
C LEU A 72 6.00 -16.19 -7.37
N LEU A 73 4.97 -15.48 -6.94
CA LEU A 73 5.10 -14.41 -5.95
C LEU A 73 5.51 -15.01 -4.61
N GLU A 74 6.18 -14.22 -3.77
CA GLU A 74 6.48 -14.63 -2.39
C GLU A 74 5.23 -15.02 -1.60
N GLU A 75 4.10 -14.34 -1.85
CA GLU A 75 2.81 -14.64 -1.25
C GLU A 75 2.28 -16.00 -1.69
N GLU A 76 2.48 -16.38 -2.95
CA GLU A 76 2.13 -17.71 -3.47
C GLU A 76 2.98 -18.80 -2.81
N ILE A 77 4.29 -18.55 -2.67
CA ILE A 77 5.22 -19.47 -2.00
C ILE A 77 4.82 -19.64 -0.52
N ARG A 78 4.57 -18.52 0.20
CA ARG A 78 4.12 -18.56 1.60
C ARG A 78 2.78 -19.25 1.80
N ALA A 79 1.87 -19.12 0.83
CA ALA A 79 0.57 -19.80 0.84
C ALA A 79 0.68 -21.30 0.51
N GLY A 80 1.83 -21.78 0.05
CA GLY A 80 2.04 -23.19 -0.32
C GLY A 80 1.15 -23.62 -1.46
N VAL A 81 0.98 -22.80 -2.50
CA VAL A 81 0.07 -23.04 -3.63
C VAL A 81 0.45 -24.28 -4.45
N VAL A 82 1.72 -24.70 -4.37
CA VAL A 82 2.25 -25.94 -4.95
C VAL A 82 3.00 -26.73 -3.88
N LYS A 83 3.02 -28.06 -4.00
CA LYS A 83 3.70 -28.95 -3.03
C LYS A 83 5.22 -28.85 -3.11
N LYS A 84 5.75 -28.62 -4.32
CA LYS A 84 7.18 -28.55 -4.59
C LYS A 84 7.47 -27.35 -5.49
N LEU A 85 8.43 -26.54 -5.11
CA LEU A 85 8.91 -25.44 -5.94
C LEU A 85 9.74 -25.98 -7.11
N GLY A 86 9.53 -25.35 -8.28
CA GLY A 86 10.14 -25.75 -9.54
C GLY A 86 9.47 -26.96 -10.19
N GLY A 87 9.80 -27.16 -11.46
CA GLY A 87 9.32 -28.29 -12.24
C GLY A 87 7.89 -28.15 -12.77
N LYS A 88 7.31 -29.30 -13.19
CA LYS A 88 6.04 -29.32 -13.94
C LYS A 88 4.87 -28.76 -13.15
N GLU A 89 4.70 -29.13 -11.88
CA GLU A 89 3.57 -28.70 -11.04
C GLU A 89 3.49 -27.16 -10.90
N GLN A 90 4.65 -26.51 -10.73
CA GLN A 90 4.70 -25.04 -10.67
C GLN A 90 4.34 -24.40 -12.01
N ASN A 91 4.86 -24.94 -13.12
CA ASN A 91 4.55 -24.41 -14.45
C ASN A 91 3.06 -24.57 -14.77
N ASP A 92 2.48 -25.72 -14.48
CA ASP A 92 1.06 -26.00 -14.66
C ASP A 92 0.20 -25.08 -13.78
N TYR A 93 0.62 -24.82 -12.53
CA TYR A 93 -0.03 -23.87 -11.63
C TYR A 93 -0.02 -22.45 -12.22
N ILE A 94 1.12 -21.99 -12.75
CA ILE A 94 1.25 -20.67 -13.39
C ILE A 94 0.28 -20.53 -14.55
N VAL A 95 0.13 -21.55 -15.40
CA VAL A 95 -0.83 -21.55 -16.50
C VAL A 95 -2.26 -21.42 -15.98
N VAL A 96 -2.65 -22.21 -14.97
CA VAL A 96 -4.00 -22.15 -14.36
C VAL A 96 -4.25 -20.80 -13.71
N ARG A 97 -3.27 -20.26 -12.97
CA ARG A 97 -3.34 -18.93 -12.35
C ARG A 97 -3.59 -17.84 -13.38
N ASN A 98 -2.81 -17.83 -14.46
CA ASN A 98 -2.91 -16.83 -15.53
C ASN A 98 -4.27 -16.91 -16.23
N HIS A 99 -4.75 -18.13 -16.49
CA HIS A 99 -6.07 -18.37 -17.05
C HIS A 99 -7.20 -17.81 -16.18
N ILE A 100 -7.17 -18.06 -14.87
CA ILE A 100 -8.17 -17.53 -13.93
C ILE A 100 -8.17 -15.99 -13.94
N LEU A 101 -7.00 -15.37 -13.89
CA LEU A 101 -6.85 -13.92 -13.96
C LEU A 101 -7.43 -13.34 -15.25
N ALA A 102 -7.08 -13.90 -16.40
CA ALA A 102 -7.54 -13.46 -17.71
C ALA A 102 -9.06 -13.63 -17.86
N ARG A 103 -9.61 -14.76 -17.41
CA ARG A 103 -11.06 -15.02 -17.44
C ARG A 103 -11.84 -14.01 -16.62
N TRP A 104 -11.40 -13.69 -15.41
CA TRP A 104 -12.07 -12.68 -14.59
C TRP A 104 -11.92 -11.27 -15.19
N ARG A 105 -10.75 -10.90 -15.69
CA ARG A 105 -10.52 -9.60 -16.34
C ARG A 105 -11.37 -9.42 -17.60
N GLY A 106 -11.70 -10.50 -18.31
CA GLY A 106 -12.61 -10.49 -19.45
C GLY A 106 -14.04 -10.08 -19.10
N ASN A 107 -14.52 -10.39 -17.89
CA ASN A 107 -15.83 -9.95 -17.39
C ASN A 107 -15.85 -9.66 -15.90
N VAL A 108 -15.36 -8.49 -15.52
CA VAL A 108 -15.27 -8.05 -14.11
C VAL A 108 -16.63 -7.78 -13.44
N ARG A 109 -17.74 -7.83 -14.21
CA ARG A 109 -19.09 -7.60 -13.65
C ARG A 109 -19.74 -8.86 -13.10
N MET A 110 -19.22 -10.01 -13.46
CA MET A 110 -19.73 -11.31 -13.02
C MET A 110 -18.78 -11.96 -12.04
N TRP A 111 -19.36 -12.61 -11.03
CA TRP A 111 -18.57 -13.45 -10.13
C TRP A 111 -18.03 -14.64 -10.91
N LEU A 112 -16.73 -14.82 -10.90
CA LEU A 112 -16.07 -15.99 -11.48
C LEU A 112 -16.04 -17.13 -10.46
N SER A 113 -16.71 -18.23 -10.74
CA SER A 113 -16.76 -19.42 -9.87
C SER A 113 -15.73 -20.49 -10.26
N LYS A 114 -15.36 -21.36 -9.31
CA LYS A 114 -14.52 -22.54 -9.60
C LYS A 114 -15.14 -23.46 -10.66
N GLY A 115 -16.48 -23.57 -10.70
CA GLY A 115 -17.20 -24.37 -11.70
C GLY A 115 -16.94 -23.88 -13.11
N GLN A 116 -17.05 -22.56 -13.32
CA GLN A 116 -16.79 -21.95 -14.64
C GLN A 116 -15.33 -22.13 -15.09
N ILE A 117 -14.37 -22.15 -14.15
CA ILE A 117 -12.97 -22.43 -14.47
C ILE A 117 -12.79 -23.91 -14.87
N LYS A 118 -13.40 -24.84 -14.15
CA LYS A 118 -13.35 -26.28 -14.51
C LYS A 118 -13.87 -26.58 -15.91
N GLU A 119 -14.84 -25.82 -16.41
CA GLU A 119 -15.38 -25.98 -17.77
C GLU A 119 -14.37 -25.57 -18.87
N THR A 120 -13.36 -24.80 -18.55
CA THR A 120 -12.43 -24.19 -19.51
C THR A 120 -10.99 -24.68 -19.37
N VAL A 121 -10.65 -25.25 -18.23
CA VAL A 121 -9.32 -25.81 -17.94
C VAL A 121 -9.30 -27.30 -18.24
N SER A 122 -8.19 -27.80 -18.79
CA SER A 122 -8.00 -29.23 -19.07
C SER A 122 -8.07 -30.06 -17.77
N ASN A 123 -8.64 -31.26 -17.84
CA ASN A 123 -8.82 -32.17 -16.68
C ASN A 123 -7.50 -32.50 -15.97
N GLU A 124 -6.37 -32.46 -16.67
CA GLU A 124 -5.05 -32.70 -16.09
C GLU A 124 -4.66 -31.66 -15.04
N TYR A 125 -5.18 -30.42 -15.15
CA TYR A 125 -4.89 -29.29 -14.23
C TYR A 125 -5.98 -29.10 -13.16
N GLU A 126 -7.04 -29.91 -13.12
CA GLU A 126 -8.18 -29.74 -12.22
C GLU A 126 -7.75 -29.66 -10.74
N HIS A 127 -6.73 -30.44 -10.36
CA HIS A 127 -6.20 -30.48 -8.99
C HIS A 127 -5.54 -29.16 -8.54
N LEU A 128 -5.13 -28.29 -9.49
CA LEU A 128 -4.51 -26.99 -9.23
C LEU A 128 -5.52 -25.85 -9.16
N ILE A 129 -6.74 -26.05 -9.70
CA ILE A 129 -7.77 -25.00 -9.76
C ILE A 129 -8.10 -24.46 -8.37
N SER A 130 -8.30 -25.35 -7.39
CA SER A 130 -8.66 -24.90 -6.03
C SER A 130 -7.54 -24.06 -5.40
N SER A 131 -6.29 -24.50 -5.51
CA SER A 131 -5.14 -23.80 -4.96
C SER A 131 -4.98 -22.41 -5.59
N ALA A 132 -5.02 -22.31 -6.92
CA ALA A 132 -4.89 -21.04 -7.63
C ALA A 132 -6.08 -20.11 -7.39
N TYR A 133 -7.31 -20.64 -7.49
CA TYR A 133 -8.52 -19.85 -7.29
C TYR A 133 -8.63 -19.30 -5.87
N ASP A 134 -8.39 -20.14 -4.85
CA ASP A 134 -8.50 -19.73 -3.46
C ASP A 134 -7.43 -18.69 -3.10
N PHE A 135 -6.20 -18.86 -3.61
CA PHE A 135 -5.15 -17.86 -3.46
C PHE A 135 -5.57 -16.51 -4.07
N LEU A 136 -6.01 -16.52 -5.32
CA LEU A 136 -6.41 -15.30 -6.03
C LEU A 136 -7.62 -14.61 -5.41
N LEU A 137 -8.62 -15.37 -4.96
CA LEU A 137 -9.82 -14.86 -4.30
C LEU A 137 -9.49 -14.23 -2.94
N HIS A 138 -8.78 -14.97 -2.08
CA HIS A 138 -8.49 -14.50 -0.73
C HIS A 138 -7.53 -13.31 -0.71
N ASN A 139 -6.63 -13.19 -1.69
CA ASN A 139 -5.72 -12.05 -1.80
C ASN A 139 -6.30 -10.88 -2.63
N GLY A 140 -7.56 -10.98 -3.09
CA GLY A 140 -8.25 -9.89 -3.76
C GLY A 140 -7.77 -9.62 -5.19
N TYR A 141 -7.23 -10.61 -5.88
CA TYR A 141 -6.86 -10.51 -7.30
C TYR A 141 -8.04 -10.73 -8.24
N ILE A 142 -9.08 -11.44 -7.79
CA ILE A 142 -10.32 -11.72 -8.51
C ILE A 142 -11.53 -11.46 -7.60
N ASN A 143 -12.70 -11.27 -8.21
CA ASN A 143 -14.00 -11.16 -7.51
C ASN A 143 -14.06 -10.05 -6.46
N PHE A 144 -13.35 -8.96 -6.67
CA PHE A 144 -13.40 -7.77 -5.83
C PHE A 144 -14.21 -6.65 -6.47
N GLY A 145 -14.69 -5.72 -5.67
CA GLY A 145 -15.30 -4.47 -6.13
C GLY A 145 -16.78 -4.32 -5.76
N VAL A 146 -17.55 -3.77 -6.71
CA VAL A 146 -18.90 -3.23 -6.46
C VAL A 146 -19.98 -3.76 -7.43
N SER A 147 -19.69 -4.84 -8.16
CA SER A 147 -20.68 -5.42 -9.06
C SER A 147 -21.88 -5.94 -8.27
N PRO A 148 -23.12 -5.65 -8.73
CA PRO A 148 -24.32 -6.20 -8.09
C PRO A 148 -24.35 -7.72 -8.00
N SER A 149 -23.70 -8.44 -8.94
CA SER A 149 -23.61 -9.90 -8.88
C SER A 149 -22.81 -10.45 -7.71
N PHE A 150 -22.07 -9.59 -6.99
CA PHE A 150 -21.25 -10.03 -5.84
C PHE A 150 -22.05 -10.10 -4.55
N THR A 151 -23.17 -9.39 -4.45
CA THR A 151 -24.02 -9.37 -3.24
C THR A 151 -24.58 -10.73 -2.89
N SER A 152 -24.89 -11.57 -3.89
CA SER A 152 -25.37 -12.94 -3.70
C SER A 152 -24.31 -13.92 -3.19
N HIS A 153 -23.05 -13.48 -3.13
CA HIS A 153 -21.93 -14.31 -2.64
C HIS A 153 -21.43 -13.88 -1.25
N VAL A 154 -22.07 -12.86 -0.65
CA VAL A 154 -21.84 -12.53 0.76
C VAL A 154 -22.57 -13.57 1.61
N PRO A 155 -21.90 -14.23 2.57
CA PRO A 155 -22.54 -15.18 3.44
C PRO A 155 -23.68 -14.55 4.25
N ASP A 156 -24.81 -15.25 4.39
CA ASP A 156 -25.97 -14.79 5.16
C ASP A 156 -25.64 -14.66 6.66
N GLU A 157 -24.75 -15.52 7.16
CA GLU A 157 -24.26 -15.49 8.54
C GLU A 157 -22.78 -15.13 8.60
N ALA A 158 -22.45 -14.14 9.42
CA ALA A 158 -21.08 -13.73 9.67
C ALA A 158 -20.48 -14.52 10.83
N ASN A 159 -19.75 -15.60 10.53
CA ASN A 159 -19.23 -16.56 11.52
C ASN A 159 -17.70 -16.51 11.69
N GLU A 160 -16.99 -15.65 10.94
CA GLU A 160 -15.51 -15.61 10.95
C GLU A 160 -14.91 -14.68 12.02
N GLY A 161 -15.75 -13.87 12.67
CA GLY A 161 -15.34 -12.90 13.69
C GLY A 161 -15.74 -11.47 13.37
N SER A 162 -15.30 -10.53 14.20
CA SER A 162 -15.65 -9.10 14.09
C SER A 162 -14.42 -8.21 13.88
N VAL A 163 -14.56 -7.18 13.02
CA VAL A 163 -13.51 -6.24 12.69
C VAL A 163 -14.02 -4.81 12.77
N ILE A 164 -13.34 -3.96 13.54
CA ILE A 164 -13.52 -2.51 13.47
C ILE A 164 -12.53 -1.94 12.45
N ILE A 165 -13.02 -1.18 11.48
CA ILE A 165 -12.19 -0.45 10.52
C ILE A 165 -12.22 1.03 10.86
N ILE A 166 -11.06 1.64 11.02
CA ILE A 166 -10.91 3.07 11.30
C ILE A 166 -10.60 3.80 10.01
N GLY A 167 -11.58 4.58 9.53
CA GLY A 167 -11.52 5.35 8.30
C GLY A 167 -12.31 4.74 7.13
N ALA A 168 -13.20 5.56 6.53
CA ALA A 168 -13.97 5.22 5.33
C ALA A 168 -13.31 5.77 4.05
N GLY A 169 -11.98 5.76 3.96
CA GLY A 169 -11.20 5.98 2.74
C GLY A 169 -11.19 4.73 1.85
N LEU A 170 -10.52 4.80 0.69
CA LEU A 170 -10.43 3.67 -0.25
C LEU A 170 -9.90 2.39 0.40
N ALA A 171 -8.91 2.50 1.30
CA ALA A 171 -8.36 1.34 2.00
C ALA A 171 -9.40 0.66 2.91
N GLY A 172 -10.08 1.45 3.74
CA GLY A 172 -11.11 0.93 4.66
C GLY A 172 -12.31 0.37 3.93
N LEU A 173 -12.77 1.03 2.87
CA LEU A 173 -13.92 0.57 2.07
C LEU A 173 -13.60 -0.72 1.31
N ALA A 174 -12.41 -0.83 0.71
CA ALA A 174 -11.95 -2.05 0.04
C ALA A 174 -11.87 -3.24 1.01
N ALA A 175 -11.25 -3.01 2.18
CA ALA A 175 -11.14 -4.03 3.22
C ALA A 175 -12.51 -4.47 3.76
N ALA A 176 -13.42 -3.52 3.99
CA ALA A 176 -14.76 -3.81 4.50
C ALA A 176 -15.53 -4.74 3.55
N ARG A 177 -15.54 -4.41 2.24
CA ARG A 177 -16.22 -5.24 1.24
C ARG A 177 -15.63 -6.63 1.17
N GLN A 178 -14.32 -6.74 1.17
CA GLN A 178 -13.62 -8.02 1.10
C GLN A 178 -13.88 -8.86 2.36
N LEU A 179 -13.81 -8.26 3.56
CA LEU A 179 -14.07 -8.94 4.82
C LEU A 179 -15.53 -9.42 4.95
N LEU A 180 -16.50 -8.61 4.50
CA LEU A 180 -17.89 -9.03 4.44
C LEU A 180 -18.06 -10.25 3.53
N SER A 181 -17.41 -10.28 2.35
CA SER A 181 -17.46 -11.44 1.47
C SER A 181 -16.81 -12.68 2.06
N PHE A 182 -15.90 -12.52 3.02
CA PHE A 182 -15.31 -13.63 3.78
C PHE A 182 -16.14 -14.07 5.00
N GLY A 183 -17.26 -13.40 5.30
CA GLY A 183 -18.13 -13.73 6.42
C GLY A 183 -17.74 -13.10 7.75
N PHE A 184 -17.06 -11.95 7.74
CA PHE A 184 -16.80 -11.17 8.96
C PHE A 184 -17.92 -10.19 9.27
N LYS A 185 -18.13 -9.92 10.57
CA LYS A 185 -18.88 -8.74 11.03
C LYS A 185 -17.97 -7.53 10.97
N VAL A 186 -18.37 -6.51 10.22
CA VAL A 186 -17.55 -5.31 10.01
C VAL A 186 -18.32 -4.08 10.45
N ILE A 187 -17.66 -3.13 11.13
CA ILE A 187 -18.12 -1.76 11.31
C ILE A 187 -17.01 -0.80 10.91
N ILE A 188 -17.37 0.35 10.35
CA ILE A 188 -16.43 1.39 9.96
C ILE A 188 -16.68 2.64 10.81
N LEU A 189 -15.63 3.16 11.45
CA LEU A 189 -15.64 4.41 12.21
C LEU A 189 -14.96 5.48 11.35
N GLU A 190 -15.72 6.48 10.90
CA GLU A 190 -15.23 7.60 10.09
C GLU A 190 -15.32 8.91 10.86
N GLY A 191 -14.20 9.65 10.94
CA GLY A 191 -14.14 10.91 11.67
C GLY A 191 -14.90 12.06 10.99
N ARG A 192 -15.01 12.02 9.66
CA ARG A 192 -15.74 13.02 8.87
C ARG A 192 -17.25 12.70 8.81
N ASN A 193 -18.02 13.68 8.32
CA ASN A 193 -19.43 13.46 7.97
C ASN A 193 -19.62 12.96 6.52
N ARG A 194 -18.55 12.47 5.90
CA ARG A 194 -18.52 11.93 4.55
C ARG A 194 -17.50 10.80 4.42
N PRO A 195 -17.69 9.85 3.52
CA PRO A 195 -16.70 8.85 3.18
C PRO A 195 -15.64 9.40 2.20
N GLY A 196 -14.70 8.55 1.79
CA GLY A 196 -13.69 8.80 0.76
C GLY A 196 -12.36 9.32 1.29
N GLY A 197 -12.33 9.86 2.53
CA GLY A 197 -11.11 10.41 3.11
C GLY A 197 -10.46 11.49 2.22
N ARG A 198 -9.26 11.20 1.69
CA ARG A 198 -8.50 12.06 0.76
C ARG A 198 -8.96 11.99 -0.70
N VAL A 199 -9.85 11.07 -1.05
CA VAL A 199 -10.60 11.12 -2.32
C VAL A 199 -11.85 11.93 -2.06
N TYR A 200 -11.87 13.16 -2.54
CA TYR A 200 -12.91 14.10 -2.23
C TYR A 200 -13.34 14.89 -3.46
N THR A 201 -14.54 14.60 -3.91
CA THR A 201 -15.24 15.36 -4.94
C THR A 201 -16.35 16.18 -4.27
N GLN A 202 -16.36 17.49 -4.46
CA GLN A 202 -17.41 18.37 -4.00
C GLN A 202 -18.31 18.77 -5.16
N ARG A 203 -19.62 18.80 -4.94
CA ARG A 203 -20.59 19.33 -5.91
C ARG A 203 -20.79 20.80 -5.63
N ILE A 204 -20.52 21.65 -6.64
CA ILE A 204 -20.68 23.10 -6.56
C ILE A 204 -21.57 23.60 -7.70
N GLY A 205 -22.06 24.82 -7.61
CA GLY A 205 -22.96 25.44 -8.59
C GLY A 205 -24.31 25.84 -7.98
N GLN A 206 -25.27 26.14 -8.83
CA GLN A 206 -26.63 26.50 -8.43
C GLN A 206 -27.54 25.27 -8.46
N GLU A 207 -28.67 25.36 -7.78
CA GLU A 207 -29.68 24.29 -7.74
C GLU A 207 -30.10 23.88 -9.16
N GLY A 208 -30.04 22.56 -9.43
CA GLY A 208 -30.29 21.98 -10.75
C GLY A 208 -29.09 21.97 -11.72
N LYS A 209 -28.00 22.69 -11.44
CA LYS A 209 -26.79 22.77 -12.29
C LYS A 209 -25.51 22.58 -11.48
N TYR A 210 -25.39 21.43 -10.80
CA TYR A 210 -24.20 21.10 -10.05
C TYR A 210 -23.12 20.48 -10.93
N VAL A 211 -21.88 20.87 -10.68
CA VAL A 211 -20.68 20.29 -11.29
C VAL A 211 -19.84 19.56 -10.24
N ALA A 212 -19.08 18.56 -10.67
CA ALA A 212 -18.20 17.80 -9.82
C ALA A 212 -16.80 18.43 -9.79
N VAL A 213 -16.26 18.71 -8.60
CA VAL A 213 -14.95 19.33 -8.41
C VAL A 213 -14.06 18.43 -7.55
N GLU A 214 -12.93 18.03 -8.11
CA GLU A 214 -11.96 17.16 -7.45
C GLU A 214 -11.01 17.94 -6.53
N LEU A 215 -11.27 17.87 -5.23
CA LEU A 215 -10.47 18.55 -4.20
C LEU A 215 -9.36 17.67 -3.62
N GLY A 216 -9.44 16.35 -3.80
CA GLY A 216 -8.46 15.37 -3.35
C GLY A 216 -7.79 14.61 -4.50
N GLY A 217 -7.56 13.33 -4.32
CA GLY A 217 -7.08 12.42 -5.35
C GLY A 217 -8.01 12.42 -6.56
N SER A 218 -7.47 12.67 -7.74
CA SER A 218 -8.28 13.02 -8.90
C SER A 218 -7.96 12.21 -10.16
N VAL A 219 -6.71 11.85 -10.37
CA VAL A 219 -6.25 11.13 -11.57
C VAL A 219 -6.13 9.64 -11.26
N ILE A 220 -6.71 8.80 -12.11
CA ILE A 220 -6.43 7.36 -12.14
C ILE A 220 -5.17 7.20 -12.97
N THR A 221 -4.03 6.86 -12.33
CA THR A 221 -2.73 6.75 -12.97
C THR A 221 -2.50 5.35 -13.51
N GLY A 222 -2.51 5.21 -14.85
CA GLY A 222 -2.46 3.92 -15.53
C GLY A 222 -3.70 3.05 -15.28
N ILE A 223 -4.37 2.59 -16.34
CA ILE A 223 -5.68 1.92 -16.20
C ILE A 223 -5.62 0.39 -16.29
N HIS A 224 -4.54 -0.20 -16.82
CA HIS A 224 -4.58 -1.61 -17.22
C HIS A 224 -4.70 -2.57 -16.04
N ALA A 225 -3.86 -2.45 -15.04
CA ALA A 225 -3.90 -3.26 -13.83
C ALA A 225 -4.65 -2.57 -12.68
N ASN A 226 -5.02 -1.30 -12.85
CA ASN A 226 -5.54 -0.46 -11.80
C ASN A 226 -6.93 -0.92 -11.32
N PRO A 227 -7.11 -1.22 -10.02
CA PRO A 227 -8.41 -1.65 -9.50
C PRO A 227 -9.50 -0.60 -9.67
N LEU A 228 -9.15 0.69 -9.71
CA LEU A 228 -10.14 1.76 -9.95
C LEU A 228 -10.68 1.72 -11.38
N GLY A 229 -9.86 1.31 -12.35
CA GLY A 229 -10.31 1.02 -13.72
C GLY A 229 -11.29 -0.16 -13.77
N VAL A 230 -11.08 -1.18 -12.91
CA VAL A 230 -12.03 -2.30 -12.74
C VAL A 230 -13.36 -1.79 -12.20
N LEU A 231 -13.33 -0.97 -11.12
CA LEU A 231 -14.54 -0.39 -10.54
C LEU A 231 -15.31 0.46 -11.55
N ALA A 232 -14.61 1.29 -12.33
CA ALA A 232 -15.22 2.10 -13.38
C ALA A 232 -15.95 1.22 -14.42
N ARG A 233 -15.34 0.10 -14.85
CA ARG A 233 -15.97 -0.87 -15.75
C ARG A 233 -17.17 -1.58 -15.11
N GLN A 234 -17.10 -1.96 -13.83
CA GLN A 234 -18.21 -2.55 -13.09
C GLN A 234 -19.42 -1.59 -13.05
N LEU A 235 -19.17 -0.32 -12.85
CA LEU A 235 -20.18 0.74 -12.76
C LEU A 235 -20.58 1.36 -14.10
N THR A 236 -19.97 0.92 -15.21
CA THR A 236 -20.20 1.55 -16.53
C THR A 236 -19.93 3.05 -16.55
N ILE A 237 -18.94 3.51 -15.82
CA ILE A 237 -18.56 4.92 -15.79
C ILE A 237 -17.46 5.14 -16.84
N PRO A 238 -17.68 6.05 -17.82
CA PRO A 238 -16.65 6.34 -18.81
C PRO A 238 -15.45 7.03 -18.18
N LEU A 239 -14.28 6.66 -18.67
CA LEU A 239 -13.01 7.29 -18.35
C LEU A 239 -12.60 8.22 -19.48
N HIS A 240 -12.10 9.40 -19.14
CA HIS A 240 -11.55 10.36 -20.08
C HIS A 240 -10.02 10.28 -20.00
N LYS A 241 -9.36 9.86 -21.07
CA LYS A 241 -7.91 9.91 -21.19
C LYS A 241 -7.43 11.36 -21.10
N VAL A 242 -6.55 11.66 -20.17
CA VAL A 242 -5.92 12.97 -20.09
C VAL A 242 -5.08 13.21 -21.33
N ARG A 243 -5.37 14.28 -22.07
CA ARG A 243 -4.73 14.59 -23.33
C ARG A 243 -3.26 14.93 -23.11
N ASP A 244 -2.43 14.55 -24.07
CA ASP A 244 -0.96 14.70 -23.99
C ASP A 244 -0.50 16.15 -24.17
N ASN A 245 -1.34 17.03 -24.72
CA ASN A 245 -0.98 18.42 -24.98
C ASN A 245 -1.04 19.25 -23.69
N CYS A 246 0.12 19.73 -23.25
CA CYS A 246 0.27 20.64 -22.11
C CYS A 246 1.15 21.82 -22.47
N PRO A 247 0.60 22.87 -23.02
CA PRO A 247 1.36 24.08 -23.30
C PRO A 247 1.83 24.74 -22.01
N LEU A 248 3.07 25.24 -22.01
CA LEU A 248 3.65 26.02 -20.94
C LEU A 248 3.64 27.52 -21.28
N TYR A 249 3.40 28.33 -20.27
CA TYR A 249 3.39 29.78 -20.38
C TYR A 249 4.42 30.41 -19.45
N LYS A 250 5.08 31.44 -19.93
CA LYS A 250 6.01 32.28 -19.16
C LYS A 250 5.25 33.15 -18.15
N PRO A 251 5.93 33.77 -17.16
CA PRO A 251 5.28 34.64 -16.18
C PRO A 251 4.56 35.83 -16.81
N ASP A 252 5.01 36.31 -17.98
CA ASP A 252 4.37 37.36 -18.75
C ASP A 252 3.15 36.89 -19.56
N GLY A 253 2.83 35.60 -19.52
CA GLY A 253 1.73 34.94 -20.21
C GLY A 253 2.04 34.55 -21.67
N SER A 254 3.21 34.87 -22.22
CA SER A 254 3.62 34.40 -23.54
C SER A 254 3.87 32.87 -23.52
N PRO A 255 3.61 32.16 -24.63
CA PRO A 255 3.87 30.71 -24.69
C PRO A 255 5.38 30.45 -24.65
N VAL A 256 5.77 29.38 -24.01
CA VAL A 256 7.14 28.86 -24.04
C VAL A 256 7.40 28.26 -25.42
N ASP A 257 8.63 28.52 -25.94
CA ASP A 257 9.08 27.90 -27.18
C ASP A 257 9.20 26.37 -27.04
N LYS A 258 8.64 25.63 -27.99
CA LYS A 258 8.57 24.16 -27.93
C LYS A 258 9.95 23.50 -28.04
N GLU A 259 10.89 24.08 -28.80
CA GLU A 259 12.22 23.51 -28.93
C GLU A 259 13.02 23.71 -27.63
N LEU A 260 12.86 24.88 -27.01
CA LEU A 260 13.44 25.18 -25.71
C LEU A 260 12.84 24.27 -24.60
N ASP A 261 11.52 24.08 -24.57
CA ASP A 261 10.85 23.19 -23.65
C ASP A 261 11.39 21.76 -23.79
N SER A 262 11.40 21.21 -24.99
CA SER A 262 11.95 19.87 -25.26
C SER A 262 13.43 19.73 -24.88
N LYS A 263 14.22 20.77 -25.13
CA LYS A 263 15.64 20.81 -24.75
C LYS A 263 15.82 20.72 -23.24
N VAL A 264 15.05 21.51 -22.47
CA VAL A 264 15.15 21.52 -21.00
C VAL A 264 14.60 20.23 -20.41
N GLU A 265 13.53 19.67 -20.97
CA GLU A 265 13.03 18.34 -20.61
C GLU A 265 14.10 17.26 -20.75
N VAL A 266 14.82 17.23 -21.87
CA VAL A 266 15.94 16.29 -22.09
C VAL A 266 17.06 16.52 -21.09
N ILE A 267 17.38 17.77 -20.77
CA ILE A 267 18.37 18.10 -19.73
C ILE A 267 17.93 17.59 -18.37
N PHE A 268 16.69 17.85 -17.99
CA PHE A 268 16.13 17.40 -16.71
C PHE A 268 16.19 15.87 -16.58
N ASN A 269 15.75 15.13 -17.60
CA ASN A 269 15.81 13.67 -17.59
C ASN A 269 17.26 13.16 -17.47
N LYS A 270 18.22 13.78 -18.19
CA LYS A 270 19.64 13.42 -18.04
C LYS A 270 20.20 13.71 -16.65
N LEU A 271 19.74 14.78 -15.99
CA LEU A 271 20.13 15.03 -14.60
C LEU A 271 19.61 13.93 -13.66
N LEU A 272 18.37 13.47 -13.86
CA LEU A 272 17.81 12.35 -13.09
C LEU A 272 18.57 11.03 -13.36
N ASP A 273 18.90 10.73 -14.64
CA ASP A 273 19.74 9.58 -14.99
C ASP A 273 21.09 9.63 -14.26
N LYS A 274 21.71 10.83 -14.18
CA LYS A 274 22.96 11.02 -13.43
C LYS A 274 22.80 10.86 -11.91
N VAL A 275 21.67 11.22 -11.34
CA VAL A 275 21.39 10.91 -9.92
C VAL A 275 21.38 9.40 -9.70
N MET A 276 20.73 8.63 -10.61
CA MET A 276 20.68 7.16 -10.51
C MET A 276 22.08 6.53 -10.64
N GLU A 277 22.94 7.04 -11.54
CA GLU A 277 24.33 6.58 -11.64
C GLU A 277 25.13 6.91 -10.35
N LEU A 278 25.02 8.14 -9.87
CA LEU A 278 25.75 8.61 -8.69
C LEU A 278 25.35 7.84 -7.41
N ARG A 279 24.08 7.52 -7.21
CA ARG A 279 23.63 6.78 -6.02
C ARG A 279 24.27 5.38 -5.94
N GLN A 280 24.53 4.74 -7.10
CA GLN A 280 25.23 3.45 -7.13
C GLN A 280 26.70 3.60 -6.67
N ILE A 281 27.38 4.68 -7.08
CA ILE A 281 28.75 4.98 -6.69
C ILE A 281 28.83 5.37 -5.21
N MET A 282 27.88 6.19 -4.76
CA MET A 282 27.83 6.69 -3.38
C MET A 282 27.44 5.63 -2.35
N GLY A 283 26.75 4.54 -2.79
CA GLY A 283 26.29 3.49 -1.89
C GLY A 283 25.52 4.04 -0.70
N GLY A 284 25.88 3.64 0.52
CA GLY A 284 25.20 4.07 1.75
C GLY A 284 25.18 5.59 1.99
N PHE A 285 26.14 6.35 1.45
CA PHE A 285 26.15 7.82 1.61
C PHE A 285 24.98 8.53 0.92
N ALA A 286 24.41 7.92 -0.14
CA ALA A 286 23.24 8.49 -0.81
C ALA A 286 22.00 8.59 0.10
N TYR A 287 21.95 7.78 1.15
CA TYR A 287 20.86 7.73 2.13
C TYR A 287 20.68 9.04 2.92
N ASP A 288 21.78 9.76 3.16
CA ASP A 288 21.79 11.02 3.92
C ASP A 288 21.65 12.28 3.06
N ILE A 289 21.48 12.12 1.73
CA ILE A 289 21.50 13.22 0.79
C ILE A 289 20.14 13.39 0.12
N SER A 290 19.72 14.67 -0.03
CA SER A 290 18.47 14.98 -0.73
C SER A 290 18.67 15.02 -2.25
N LEU A 291 17.60 14.63 -2.97
CA LEU A 291 17.51 14.71 -4.42
C LEU A 291 17.82 16.12 -4.93
N GLY A 292 17.25 17.16 -4.29
CA GLY A 292 17.44 18.55 -4.67
C GLY A 292 18.90 18.99 -4.58
N SER A 293 19.64 18.55 -3.55
CA SER A 293 21.05 18.91 -3.41
C SER A 293 21.93 18.26 -4.48
N VAL A 294 21.60 17.04 -4.91
CA VAL A 294 22.31 16.36 -6.00
C VAL A 294 21.99 17.04 -7.34
N LEU A 295 20.72 17.29 -7.64
CA LEU A 295 20.30 17.97 -8.88
C LEU A 295 20.96 19.34 -9.03
N GLU A 296 20.99 20.14 -7.97
CA GLU A 296 21.61 21.48 -8.02
C GLU A 296 23.14 21.40 -8.21
N ARG A 297 23.82 20.43 -7.60
CA ARG A 297 25.26 20.20 -7.84
C ARG A 297 25.53 19.78 -9.27
N LEU A 298 24.72 18.88 -9.84
CA LEU A 298 24.82 18.43 -11.23
C LEU A 298 24.54 19.59 -12.21
N ARG A 299 23.48 20.38 -11.92
CA ARG A 299 23.19 21.59 -12.71
C ARG A 299 24.38 22.52 -12.83
N LYS A 300 25.05 22.78 -11.70
CA LYS A 300 26.27 23.61 -11.66
C LYS A 300 27.44 22.94 -12.36
N LEU A 301 27.67 21.65 -12.12
CA LEU A 301 28.78 20.89 -12.70
C LEU A 301 28.71 20.85 -14.24
N TYR A 302 27.55 20.56 -14.78
CA TYR A 302 27.31 20.47 -16.22
C TYR A 302 27.01 21.85 -16.84
N ALA A 303 26.91 22.89 -16.00
CA ALA A 303 26.65 24.26 -16.41
C ALA A 303 25.42 24.38 -17.33
N VAL A 304 24.34 23.66 -16.99
CA VAL A 304 23.05 23.69 -17.69
C VAL A 304 22.07 24.67 -17.05
N ALA A 305 21.02 25.08 -17.76
CA ALA A 305 20.02 26.06 -17.34
C ALA A 305 20.68 27.36 -16.83
N ARG A 306 21.49 28.00 -17.71
CA ARG A 306 22.31 29.18 -17.34
C ARG A 306 21.54 30.49 -17.40
N ASN A 307 20.64 30.61 -18.36
CA ASN A 307 19.78 31.78 -18.49
C ASN A 307 18.49 31.62 -17.67
N ASP A 308 17.80 32.73 -17.46
CA ASP A 308 16.61 32.76 -16.60
C ASP A 308 15.47 31.90 -17.17
N GLU A 309 15.28 31.88 -18.47
CA GLU A 309 14.22 31.12 -19.13
C GLU A 309 14.44 29.60 -18.99
N GLU A 310 15.65 29.11 -19.26
CA GLU A 310 16.03 27.72 -19.05
C GLU A 310 15.89 27.32 -17.56
N ARG A 311 16.20 28.26 -16.63
CA ARG A 311 16.07 28.03 -15.19
C ARG A 311 14.63 27.92 -14.77
N GLN A 312 13.75 28.82 -15.21
CA GLN A 312 12.33 28.79 -14.90
C GLN A 312 11.68 27.51 -15.45
N LEU A 313 12.07 27.05 -16.65
CA LEU A 313 11.62 25.77 -17.19
C LEU A 313 12.11 24.58 -16.35
N LEU A 314 13.39 24.59 -15.95
CA LEU A 314 13.91 23.54 -15.07
C LEU A 314 13.19 23.55 -13.71
N ASP A 315 12.92 24.74 -13.17
CA ASP A 315 12.14 24.90 -11.93
C ASP A 315 10.69 24.39 -12.07
N TRP A 316 10.10 24.54 -13.25
CA TRP A 316 8.78 23.94 -13.51
C TRP A 316 8.84 22.40 -13.47
N HIS A 317 9.87 21.77 -14.06
CA HIS A 317 10.08 20.33 -13.93
C HIS A 317 10.34 19.91 -12.47
N HIS A 318 11.06 20.71 -11.71
CA HIS A 318 11.25 20.51 -10.27
C HIS A 318 9.92 20.59 -9.52
N ALA A 319 9.07 21.58 -9.80
CA ALA A 319 7.75 21.71 -9.20
C ALA A 319 6.85 20.52 -9.54
N ASN A 320 6.92 20.02 -10.76
CA ASN A 320 6.20 18.84 -11.19
C ASN A 320 6.64 17.57 -10.45
N LEU A 321 7.95 17.44 -10.17
CA LEU A 321 8.47 16.34 -9.36
C LEU A 321 8.07 16.47 -7.88
N GLU A 322 8.04 17.69 -7.34
CA GLU A 322 7.52 17.99 -6.00
C GLU A 322 6.02 17.72 -5.89
N TYR A 323 5.24 17.96 -6.95
CA TYR A 323 3.85 17.57 -7.04
C TYR A 323 3.70 16.04 -7.02
N ALA A 324 4.46 15.32 -7.84
CA ALA A 324 4.38 13.87 -7.91
C ALA A 324 4.62 13.19 -6.55
N ASN A 325 5.49 13.76 -5.72
CA ASN A 325 5.88 13.23 -4.42
C ASN A 325 5.19 13.92 -3.22
N ALA A 326 4.42 14.99 -3.41
CA ALA A 326 3.99 15.93 -2.35
C ALA A 326 5.12 16.29 -1.38
N GLY A 327 6.32 16.50 -1.87
CA GLY A 327 7.49 16.77 -1.04
C GLY A 327 8.49 17.69 -1.70
N CYS A 328 9.11 18.58 -0.93
CA CYS A 328 10.17 19.43 -1.43
C CYS A 328 11.39 18.59 -1.87
N LEU A 329 12.02 18.96 -2.98
CA LEU A 329 13.24 18.28 -3.45
C LEU A 329 14.35 18.25 -2.41
N SER A 330 14.38 19.22 -1.49
CA SER A 330 15.30 19.27 -0.34
C SER A 330 15.07 18.15 0.69
N GLU A 331 13.90 17.54 0.69
CA GLU A 331 13.52 16.46 1.61
C GLU A 331 13.52 15.08 0.96
N LEU A 332 13.30 15.00 -0.36
CA LEU A 332 13.26 13.73 -1.09
C LEU A 332 14.62 13.01 -1.04
N SER A 333 14.59 11.69 -0.79
CA SER A 333 15.80 10.87 -0.75
C SER A 333 16.47 10.75 -2.12
N ALA A 334 17.75 11.08 -2.25
CA ALA A 334 18.48 10.81 -3.47
C ALA A 334 18.63 9.31 -3.76
N ALA A 335 18.63 8.49 -2.70
CA ALA A 335 18.79 7.04 -2.82
C ALA A 335 17.54 6.31 -3.29
N TYR A 336 16.33 6.74 -2.82
CA TYR A 336 15.12 5.93 -2.90
C TYR A 336 13.86 6.69 -3.35
N TRP A 337 13.99 7.94 -3.82
CA TRP A 337 12.84 8.76 -4.25
C TRP A 337 11.98 8.11 -5.35
N ASP A 338 12.57 7.19 -6.13
CA ASP A 338 12.01 6.48 -7.29
C ASP A 338 11.84 4.97 -7.08
N GLN A 339 11.79 4.52 -5.84
CA GLN A 339 11.79 3.08 -5.50
C GLN A 339 10.51 2.35 -5.97
N ASP A 340 9.46 3.07 -6.28
CA ASP A 340 8.17 2.58 -6.77
C ASP A 340 8.05 2.54 -8.31
N ASP A 341 9.00 3.14 -9.05
CA ASP A 341 8.99 3.16 -10.53
C ASP A 341 8.77 1.81 -11.21
N PRO A 342 9.39 0.70 -10.73
CA PRO A 342 9.20 -0.61 -11.37
C PRO A 342 7.76 -1.14 -11.31
N TYR A 343 6.93 -0.56 -10.44
CA TYR A 343 5.56 -1.00 -10.17
C TYR A 343 4.50 -0.09 -10.78
N GLU A 344 4.91 0.91 -11.57
CA GLU A 344 3.96 1.84 -12.18
C GLU A 344 2.92 1.09 -13.02
N MET A 345 1.63 1.47 -12.83
CA MET A 345 0.52 0.90 -13.60
C MET A 345 0.60 1.34 -15.06
N GLY A 346 0.50 0.39 -15.99
CA GLY A 346 0.51 0.68 -17.42
C GLY A 346 -0.79 1.31 -17.92
N GLY A 347 -0.74 1.82 -19.16
CA GLY A 347 -1.89 2.42 -19.83
C GLY A 347 -2.11 3.91 -19.53
N ASP A 348 -3.22 4.43 -20.02
CA ASP A 348 -3.52 5.86 -19.96
C ASP A 348 -3.82 6.34 -18.53
N HIS A 349 -3.45 7.60 -18.28
CA HIS A 349 -3.94 8.34 -17.13
C HIS A 349 -5.31 8.93 -17.44
N CYS A 350 -6.27 8.76 -16.52
CA CYS A 350 -7.67 9.09 -16.80
C CYS A 350 -8.32 9.92 -15.70
N PHE A 351 -9.25 10.78 -16.11
CA PHE A 351 -10.27 11.36 -15.26
C PHE A 351 -11.54 10.50 -15.30
N LEU A 352 -12.23 10.41 -14.17
CA LEU A 352 -13.52 9.71 -14.09
C LEU A 352 -14.68 10.68 -14.35
N ALA A 353 -15.54 10.35 -15.30
CA ALA A 353 -16.71 11.17 -15.62
C ALA A 353 -17.65 11.33 -14.41
N GLY A 354 -17.95 12.58 -14.06
CA GLY A 354 -18.77 12.93 -12.90
C GLY A 354 -18.05 12.86 -11.55
N GLY A 355 -16.74 12.62 -11.53
CA GLY A 355 -15.88 12.65 -10.35
C GLY A 355 -15.77 11.33 -9.57
N ASN A 356 -14.67 11.19 -8.84
CA ASN A 356 -14.30 9.96 -8.10
C ASN A 356 -15.28 9.61 -6.95
N TRP A 357 -16.10 10.56 -6.49
CA TRP A 357 -17.16 10.29 -5.50
C TRP A 357 -18.11 9.16 -5.93
N ARG A 358 -18.25 8.93 -7.24
CA ARG A 358 -19.07 7.84 -7.79
C ARG A 358 -18.53 6.47 -7.41
N LEU A 359 -17.21 6.30 -7.41
CA LEU A 359 -16.55 5.09 -6.92
C LEU A 359 -16.76 4.95 -5.40
N ILE A 360 -16.54 6.05 -4.66
CA ILE A 360 -16.71 6.07 -3.21
C ILE A 360 -18.15 5.74 -2.83
N LYS A 361 -19.14 6.33 -3.50
CA LYS A 361 -20.56 6.03 -3.26
C LYS A 361 -20.87 4.55 -3.44
N ALA A 362 -20.45 3.96 -4.55
CA ALA A 362 -20.67 2.55 -4.82
C ALA A 362 -19.96 1.63 -3.79
N LEU A 363 -18.75 2.00 -3.37
CA LEU A 363 -18.01 1.27 -2.34
C LEU A 363 -18.69 1.35 -0.96
N CYS A 364 -19.37 2.44 -0.64
CA CYS A 364 -20.06 2.63 0.64
C CYS A 364 -21.42 1.95 0.72
N GLU A 365 -22.03 1.62 -0.41
CA GLU A 365 -23.41 1.12 -0.46
C GLU A 365 -23.55 -0.16 0.36
N GLY A 366 -24.48 -0.14 1.33
CA GLY A 366 -24.74 -1.27 2.22
C GLY A 366 -23.68 -1.52 3.31
N LEU A 367 -22.64 -0.66 3.44
CA LEU A 367 -21.67 -0.80 4.52
C LEU A 367 -22.11 -0.08 5.81
N PRO A 368 -21.88 -0.68 6.99
CA PRO A 368 -22.20 -0.07 8.29
C PRO A 368 -21.14 0.99 8.66
N ILE A 369 -21.30 2.22 8.19
CA ILE A 369 -20.39 3.34 8.43
C ILE A 369 -20.98 4.28 9.48
N PHE A 370 -20.25 4.51 10.55
CA PHE A 370 -20.56 5.47 11.61
C PHE A 370 -19.75 6.74 11.39
N TYR A 371 -20.41 7.79 10.94
CA TYR A 371 -19.80 9.10 10.69
C TYR A 371 -19.64 9.93 11.95
N GLY A 372 -18.73 10.92 11.93
CA GLY A 372 -18.44 11.77 13.08
C GLY A 372 -17.78 11.04 14.24
N LYS A 373 -17.21 9.86 14.00
CA LYS A 373 -16.53 9.02 14.99
C LYS A 373 -15.02 9.17 14.87
N THR A 374 -14.49 10.26 15.42
CA THR A 374 -13.04 10.48 15.49
C THR A 374 -12.44 9.59 16.57
N VAL A 375 -11.69 8.57 16.17
CA VAL A 375 -11.01 7.65 17.08
C VAL A 375 -9.83 8.36 17.74
N ASN A 376 -9.74 8.25 19.06
CA ASN A 376 -8.67 8.83 19.88
C ASN A 376 -7.82 7.77 20.61
N THR A 377 -8.36 6.54 20.82
CA THR A 377 -7.62 5.48 21.53
C THR A 377 -7.95 4.12 20.93
N ILE A 378 -6.92 3.29 20.78
CA ILE A 378 -7.01 1.88 20.36
C ILE A 378 -6.32 1.04 21.43
N ARG A 379 -7.09 0.22 22.12
CA ARG A 379 -6.60 -0.81 23.05
C ARG A 379 -6.64 -2.16 22.38
N TYR A 380 -5.57 -2.91 22.44
CA TYR A 380 -5.51 -4.23 21.81
C TYR A 380 -4.75 -5.23 22.68
N GLY A 381 -5.22 -6.46 22.70
CA GLY A 381 -4.67 -7.52 23.54
C GLY A 381 -5.14 -8.90 23.12
N ASN A 382 -4.90 -9.91 23.95
CA ASN A 382 -5.25 -11.29 23.64
C ASN A 382 -6.78 -11.49 23.54
N GLU A 383 -7.56 -10.77 24.33
CA GLU A 383 -9.01 -10.92 24.41
C GLU A 383 -9.78 -10.22 23.27
N GLY A 384 -9.13 -9.33 22.54
CA GLY A 384 -9.75 -8.56 21.47
C GLY A 384 -9.23 -7.13 21.40
N VAL A 385 -10.05 -6.23 20.86
CA VAL A 385 -9.74 -4.83 20.72
C VAL A 385 -10.88 -3.95 21.24
N GLU A 386 -10.49 -2.82 21.83
CA GLU A 386 -11.40 -1.73 22.21
C GLU A 386 -10.96 -0.45 21.49
N VAL A 387 -11.90 0.15 20.75
CA VAL A 387 -11.65 1.40 20.00
C VAL A 387 -12.54 2.48 20.59
N ILE A 388 -11.94 3.60 21.03
CA ILE A 388 -12.64 4.71 21.65
C ILE A 388 -12.71 5.86 20.65
N ALA A 389 -13.94 6.34 20.40
CA ALA A 389 -14.23 7.50 19.56
C ALA A 389 -15.10 8.49 20.34
N GLY A 390 -14.52 9.61 20.78
CA GLY A 390 -15.16 10.48 21.75
C GLY A 390 -15.41 9.73 23.06
N ASP A 391 -16.70 9.71 23.50
CA ASP A 391 -17.13 9.03 24.72
C ASP A 391 -17.64 7.61 24.50
N GLN A 392 -17.56 7.09 23.27
CA GLN A 392 -18.06 5.77 22.89
C GLN A 392 -16.93 4.76 22.73
N ALA A 393 -17.09 3.59 23.33
CA ALA A 393 -16.22 2.44 23.15
C ALA A 393 -16.87 1.41 22.24
N PHE A 394 -16.08 0.86 21.33
CA PHE A 394 -16.47 -0.20 20.39
C PHE A 394 -15.56 -1.39 20.60
N HIS A 395 -16.11 -2.59 20.60
CA HIS A 395 -15.35 -3.82 20.83
C HIS A 395 -15.45 -4.75 19.62
N ALA A 396 -14.34 -5.41 19.29
CA ALA A 396 -14.27 -6.42 18.24
C ALA A 396 -13.12 -7.40 18.49
N ASP A 397 -13.03 -8.43 17.65
CA ASP A 397 -11.89 -9.34 17.65
C ASP A 397 -10.61 -8.71 17.13
N MET A 398 -10.74 -7.81 16.13
CA MET A 398 -9.61 -7.19 15.45
C MET A 398 -9.94 -5.76 15.03
N VAL A 399 -8.90 -4.96 14.80
CA VAL A 399 -9.01 -3.60 14.28
C VAL A 399 -8.08 -3.41 13.07
N LEU A 400 -8.60 -2.74 12.05
CA LEU A 400 -7.85 -2.26 10.90
C LEU A 400 -7.75 -0.74 10.96
N CYS A 401 -6.55 -0.22 11.17
CA CYS A 401 -6.26 1.20 11.18
C CYS A 401 -5.90 1.67 9.77
N THR A 402 -6.70 2.57 9.19
CA THR A 402 -6.44 3.12 7.83
C THR A 402 -6.24 4.63 7.83
N VAL A 403 -5.88 5.20 8.98
CA VAL A 403 -5.67 6.63 9.11
C VAL A 403 -4.45 7.10 8.31
N PRO A 404 -4.46 8.35 7.80
CA PRO A 404 -3.31 8.92 7.10
C PRO A 404 -2.04 8.95 7.95
N LEU A 405 -0.87 8.85 7.30
CA LEU A 405 0.43 8.94 7.97
C LEU A 405 0.57 10.22 8.80
N GLY A 406 0.02 11.35 8.34
CA GLY A 406 0.03 12.60 9.10
C GLY A 406 -0.66 12.50 10.45
N VAL A 407 -1.76 11.75 10.56
CA VAL A 407 -2.47 11.48 11.81
C VAL A 407 -1.60 10.66 12.77
N LEU A 408 -0.88 9.65 12.26
CA LEU A 408 0.07 8.86 13.06
C LEU A 408 1.26 9.70 13.52
N LYS A 409 1.84 10.53 12.65
CA LYS A 409 2.94 11.47 12.98
C LYS A 409 2.55 12.46 14.08
N LYS A 410 1.31 12.96 14.05
CA LYS A 410 0.78 13.86 15.08
C LYS A 410 0.38 13.15 16.38
N LYS A 411 0.51 11.80 16.43
CA LYS A 411 0.12 10.97 17.57
C LYS A 411 -1.32 11.26 18.04
N ALA A 412 -2.21 11.55 17.07
CA ALA A 412 -3.60 11.88 17.33
C ALA A 412 -4.42 10.68 17.87
N ILE A 413 -3.90 9.47 17.74
CA ILE A 413 -4.47 8.25 18.29
C ILE A 413 -3.48 7.67 19.30
N LYS A 414 -3.97 7.38 20.51
CA LYS A 414 -3.24 6.65 21.54
C LYS A 414 -3.37 5.16 21.31
N PHE A 415 -2.26 4.45 21.24
CA PHE A 415 -2.22 2.99 21.18
C PHE A 415 -1.85 2.41 22.54
N GLU A 416 -2.62 1.43 23.02
CA GLU A 416 -2.42 0.75 24.30
C GLU A 416 -2.46 -0.78 24.08
N PRO A 417 -1.30 -1.47 24.17
CA PRO A 417 0.07 -0.99 24.40
C PRO A 417 0.59 -0.03 23.31
N GLU A 418 1.70 0.69 23.60
CA GLU A 418 2.35 1.52 22.60
C GLU A 418 2.80 0.68 21.38
N LEU A 419 2.80 1.28 20.19
CA LEU A 419 3.26 0.60 18.98
C LEU A 419 4.75 0.21 19.09
N PRO A 420 5.17 -0.89 18.43
CA PRO A 420 6.57 -1.29 18.42
C PRO A 420 7.50 -0.15 17.97
N GLN A 421 8.64 -0.01 18.62
CA GLN A 421 9.57 1.10 18.38
C GLN A 421 10.01 1.20 16.90
N ARG A 422 10.19 0.05 16.22
CA ARG A 422 10.52 0.02 14.79
C ARG A 422 9.43 0.65 13.91
N LYS A 423 8.15 0.44 14.26
CA LYS A 423 7.01 1.05 13.56
C LYS A 423 6.93 2.56 13.84
N LEU A 424 7.12 2.99 15.07
CA LEU A 424 7.20 4.41 15.45
C LEU A 424 8.34 5.11 14.69
N ALA A 425 9.50 4.48 14.60
CA ALA A 425 10.63 5.01 13.84
C ALA A 425 10.34 5.12 12.33
N ALA A 426 9.62 4.15 11.73
CA ALA A 426 9.20 4.22 10.34
C ALA A 426 8.18 5.35 10.09
N ILE A 427 7.22 5.52 11.01
CA ILE A 427 6.25 6.65 11.00
C ILE A 427 7.01 7.98 10.97
N ASP A 428 8.05 8.13 11.78
CA ASP A 428 8.83 9.38 11.86
C ASP A 428 9.70 9.61 10.63
N ARG A 429 10.32 8.56 10.07
CA ARG A 429 11.22 8.68 8.91
C ARG A 429 10.52 8.99 7.60
N LEU A 430 9.40 8.33 7.29
CA LEU A 430 8.64 8.59 6.06
C LEU A 430 8.25 10.06 5.97
N GLY A 431 8.32 10.63 4.76
CA GLY A 431 7.83 11.96 4.46
C GLY A 431 6.30 11.96 4.30
N PHE A 432 5.68 13.08 4.64
CA PHE A 432 4.25 13.31 4.40
C PHE A 432 4.04 14.79 4.14
N GLY A 433 3.82 15.16 2.89
CA GLY A 433 3.86 16.55 2.47
C GLY A 433 2.53 17.07 1.93
N LEU A 434 2.61 18.19 1.22
CA LEU A 434 1.45 18.98 0.83
C LEU A 434 1.30 19.08 -0.69
N LEU A 435 0.07 18.92 -1.13
CA LEU A 435 -0.46 19.38 -2.39
C LEU A 435 -1.79 20.06 -2.12
N ASN A 436 -1.92 21.32 -2.51
CA ASN A 436 -3.17 22.07 -2.40
C ASN A 436 -3.70 22.51 -3.78
N LYS A 437 -4.96 22.88 -3.80
CA LYS A 437 -5.69 23.21 -5.02
C LYS A 437 -6.50 24.49 -4.84
N VAL A 438 -6.57 25.30 -5.91
CA VAL A 438 -7.61 26.32 -6.09
C VAL A 438 -8.52 25.82 -7.19
N ALA A 439 -9.72 25.39 -6.82
CA ALA A 439 -10.74 24.94 -7.77
C ALA A 439 -11.71 26.08 -8.08
N MET A 440 -12.00 26.30 -9.35
CA MET A 440 -12.79 27.44 -9.83
C MET A 440 -13.84 26.97 -10.83
N LEU A 441 -15.08 27.34 -10.59
CA LEU A 441 -16.19 27.17 -11.54
C LEU A 441 -16.38 28.49 -12.29
N PHE A 442 -16.17 28.48 -13.60
CA PHE A 442 -16.34 29.64 -14.46
C PHE A 442 -17.68 29.64 -15.16
N PRO A 443 -18.16 30.80 -15.77
CA PRO A 443 -19.35 30.84 -16.58
C PRO A 443 -19.23 30.02 -17.88
N HIS A 444 -18.04 29.94 -18.46
CA HIS A 444 -17.75 29.21 -19.70
C HIS A 444 -16.26 28.78 -19.73
N VAL A 445 -15.94 27.86 -20.63
CA VAL A 445 -14.55 27.47 -20.92
C VAL A 445 -13.89 28.57 -21.75
N PHE A 446 -12.81 29.16 -21.26
CA PHE A 446 -12.01 30.19 -21.97
C PHE A 446 -10.59 29.71 -22.27
N TRP A 447 -10.15 28.62 -21.63
CA TRP A 447 -8.78 28.07 -21.76
C TRP A 447 -8.58 27.13 -22.95
N GLY A 448 -9.63 26.82 -23.70
CA GLY A 448 -9.66 25.89 -24.82
C GLY A 448 -10.33 24.56 -24.46
N GLU A 449 -11.30 24.16 -25.26
CA GLU A 449 -12.09 22.92 -25.02
C GLU A 449 -11.28 21.64 -25.28
N ASP A 450 -10.16 21.77 -25.99
CA ASP A 450 -9.23 20.69 -26.34
C ASP A 450 -8.08 20.53 -25.35
N LEU A 451 -8.00 21.37 -24.29
CA LEU A 451 -6.96 21.34 -23.28
C LEU A 451 -7.45 20.74 -21.97
N ASP A 452 -6.81 19.64 -21.54
CA ASP A 452 -7.01 19.09 -20.19
C ASP A 452 -6.00 19.65 -19.20
N THR A 453 -4.83 20.09 -19.70
CA THR A 453 -3.75 20.63 -18.86
C THR A 453 -2.98 21.76 -19.53
N PHE A 454 -2.50 22.70 -18.73
CA PHE A 454 -1.49 23.69 -19.15
C PHE A 454 -0.65 24.11 -17.93
N GLY A 455 0.57 24.51 -18.16
CA GLY A 455 1.51 24.92 -17.10
C GLY A 455 1.86 26.40 -17.16
N CYS A 456 2.32 26.95 -16.03
CA CYS A 456 2.83 28.29 -15.91
C CYS A 456 4.18 28.27 -15.18
N LEU A 457 5.17 28.96 -15.76
CA LEU A 457 6.48 29.16 -15.13
C LEU A 457 6.36 30.22 -14.03
N ASN A 458 7.29 30.17 -13.07
CA ASN A 458 7.40 31.18 -12.02
C ASN A 458 8.79 31.84 -12.08
N GLU A 459 8.87 33.15 -11.85
CA GLU A 459 10.13 33.88 -11.84
C GLU A 459 11.03 33.51 -10.64
N GLN A 460 10.38 33.15 -9.53
CA GLN A 460 11.05 32.88 -8.25
C GLN A 460 11.10 31.39 -7.97
N SER A 461 12.29 30.82 -7.87
CA SER A 461 12.48 29.37 -7.66
C SER A 461 11.76 28.84 -6.41
N HIS A 462 11.68 29.61 -5.31
CA HIS A 462 10.98 29.21 -4.11
C HIS A 462 9.44 29.22 -4.25
N LYS A 463 8.93 29.85 -5.30
CA LYS A 463 7.50 29.85 -5.68
C LYS A 463 7.21 28.95 -6.87
N ARG A 464 8.18 28.16 -7.35
CA ARG A 464 8.02 27.34 -8.57
C ARG A 464 6.78 26.46 -8.58
N GLY A 465 6.30 26.01 -7.42
CA GLY A 465 5.10 25.19 -7.29
C GLY A 465 3.79 25.97 -7.13
N GLU A 466 3.81 27.31 -7.13
CA GLU A 466 2.60 28.11 -7.02
C GLU A 466 1.90 28.22 -8.37
N PHE A 467 0.69 27.61 -8.48
CA PHE A 467 -0.12 27.58 -9.70
C PHE A 467 0.65 27.13 -10.97
N PHE A 468 1.61 26.24 -10.77
CA PHE A 468 2.52 25.79 -11.84
C PHE A 468 1.84 24.92 -12.89
N LEU A 469 0.69 24.28 -12.54
CA LEU A 469 -0.07 23.38 -13.38
C LEU A 469 -1.57 23.58 -13.17
N PHE A 470 -2.31 23.60 -14.27
CA PHE A 470 -3.76 23.71 -14.29
C PHE A 470 -4.38 22.48 -14.90
N TYR A 471 -5.48 22.01 -14.30
CA TYR A 471 -6.34 20.95 -14.83
C TYR A 471 -7.68 21.51 -15.27
N GLY A 472 -8.03 21.34 -16.55
CA GLY A 472 -9.35 21.59 -17.10
C GLY A 472 -10.25 20.36 -16.95
N TYR A 473 -11.23 20.43 -16.06
CA TYR A 473 -12.15 19.32 -15.79
C TYR A 473 -13.47 19.43 -16.55
N HIS A 474 -13.62 20.38 -17.48
CA HIS A 474 -14.87 20.65 -18.21
C HIS A 474 -15.43 19.42 -18.94
N THR A 475 -14.58 18.52 -19.43
CA THR A 475 -14.99 17.28 -20.12
C THR A 475 -15.64 16.25 -19.20
N VAL A 476 -15.32 16.26 -17.89
CA VAL A 476 -15.75 15.22 -16.94
C VAL A 476 -16.56 15.75 -15.77
N SER A 477 -16.46 17.03 -15.44
CA SER A 477 -17.13 17.64 -14.27
C SER A 477 -18.61 17.98 -14.49
N GLY A 478 -19.04 18.10 -15.76
CA GLY A 478 -20.37 18.59 -16.12
C GLY A 478 -20.45 20.12 -16.24
N GLY A 479 -19.33 20.84 -16.26
CA GLY A 479 -19.26 22.29 -16.44
C GLY A 479 -17.85 22.85 -16.46
N PRO A 480 -17.68 24.16 -16.66
CA PRO A 480 -16.39 24.82 -16.87
C PRO A 480 -15.57 24.95 -15.57
N VAL A 481 -15.05 23.84 -15.11
CA VAL A 481 -14.19 23.75 -13.92
C VAL A 481 -12.72 23.78 -14.33
N LEU A 482 -11.96 24.66 -13.69
CA LEU A 482 -10.48 24.76 -13.79
C LEU A 482 -9.88 24.65 -12.39
N ILE A 483 -8.82 23.86 -12.24
CA ILE A 483 -8.15 23.64 -10.96
C ILE A 483 -6.68 23.99 -11.10
N ALA A 484 -6.21 24.93 -10.28
CA ALA A 484 -4.79 25.27 -10.15
C ALA A 484 -4.14 24.47 -9.02
N LEU A 485 -2.97 23.91 -9.27
CA LEU A 485 -2.20 23.11 -8.29
C LEU A 485 -1.16 23.98 -7.59
N VAL A 486 -0.91 23.68 -6.32
CA VAL A 486 0.15 24.29 -5.51
C VAL A 486 0.94 23.20 -4.82
N ALA A 487 2.23 23.10 -5.12
CA ALA A 487 3.14 22.05 -4.66
C ALA A 487 4.41 22.64 -4.01
N GLY A 488 5.24 21.79 -3.44
CA GLY A 488 6.51 22.15 -2.85
C GLY A 488 6.42 23.19 -1.74
N GLU A 489 7.42 24.05 -1.61
CA GLU A 489 7.49 25.11 -0.59
C GLU A 489 6.31 26.08 -0.67
N ALA A 490 5.81 26.36 -1.89
CA ALA A 490 4.63 27.20 -2.08
C ALA A 490 3.37 26.65 -1.43
N ALA A 491 3.22 25.34 -1.29
CA ALA A 491 2.06 24.72 -0.64
C ALA A 491 2.03 25.00 0.87
N GLU A 492 3.16 25.13 1.53
CA GLU A 492 3.24 25.49 2.95
C GLU A 492 2.75 26.93 3.18
N THR A 493 3.23 27.88 2.36
CA THR A 493 2.78 29.28 2.40
C THR A 493 1.28 29.38 2.09
N PHE A 494 0.80 28.55 1.16
CA PHE A 494 -0.60 28.49 0.78
C PHE A 494 -1.53 28.14 1.95
N GLU A 495 -1.12 27.26 2.86
CA GLU A 495 -1.94 26.86 4.03
C GLU A 495 -2.37 28.05 4.91
N CYS A 496 -1.52 29.05 5.03
CA CYS A 496 -1.73 30.23 5.87
C CYS A 496 -2.30 31.43 5.09
N SER A 497 -2.42 31.36 3.77
CA SER A 497 -2.82 32.48 2.91
C SER A 497 -4.34 32.66 2.89
N ASP A 498 -4.80 33.91 2.85
CA ASP A 498 -6.22 34.23 2.70
C ASP A 498 -6.79 33.73 1.36
N PRO A 499 -7.96 33.05 1.34
CA PRO A 499 -8.56 32.51 0.11
C PRO A 499 -8.82 33.56 -0.99
N SER A 500 -9.24 34.79 -0.61
CA SER A 500 -9.49 35.86 -1.58
C SER A 500 -8.19 36.34 -2.22
N SER A 501 -7.11 36.42 -1.43
CA SER A 501 -5.76 36.75 -1.95
C SER A 501 -5.26 35.66 -2.91
N LEU A 502 -5.46 34.37 -2.56
CA LEU A 502 -5.10 33.24 -3.44
C LEU A 502 -5.89 33.31 -4.76
N LEU A 503 -7.18 33.56 -4.69
CA LEU A 503 -8.03 33.68 -5.88
C LEU A 503 -7.57 34.84 -6.77
N ASN A 504 -7.27 36.00 -6.20
CA ASN A 504 -6.78 37.13 -6.95
C ASN A 504 -5.46 36.85 -7.66
N ARG A 505 -4.53 36.14 -6.99
CA ARG A 505 -3.23 35.77 -7.60
C ARG A 505 -3.41 34.78 -8.75
N VAL A 506 -4.22 33.72 -8.58
CA VAL A 506 -4.46 32.75 -9.67
C VAL A 506 -5.19 33.40 -10.85
N LEU A 507 -6.12 34.32 -10.60
CA LEU A 507 -6.79 35.07 -11.66
C LEU A 507 -5.84 36.03 -12.37
N SER A 508 -4.86 36.61 -11.67
CA SER A 508 -3.79 37.44 -12.29
C SER A 508 -2.97 36.61 -13.27
N VAL A 509 -2.56 35.37 -12.87
CA VAL A 509 -1.86 34.43 -13.77
C VAL A 509 -2.70 34.13 -15.01
N LEU A 510 -3.98 33.75 -14.83
CA LEU A 510 -4.86 33.42 -15.94
C LEU A 510 -5.06 34.63 -16.89
N ARG A 511 -5.25 35.83 -16.35
CA ARG A 511 -5.38 37.06 -17.16
C ARG A 511 -4.08 37.36 -17.91
N GLY A 512 -2.91 37.16 -17.29
CA GLY A 512 -1.61 37.28 -17.97
C GLY A 512 -1.54 36.39 -19.21
N ILE A 513 -2.00 35.15 -19.11
CA ILE A 513 -1.95 34.15 -20.20
C ILE A 513 -2.96 34.46 -21.31
N TYR A 514 -4.18 34.85 -20.99
CA TYR A 514 -5.30 34.86 -21.93
C TYR A 514 -5.64 36.27 -22.46
N SER A 515 -5.48 37.34 -21.65
CA SER A 515 -5.79 38.70 -22.12
C SER A 515 -4.97 39.16 -23.31
N PRO A 516 -3.65 38.86 -23.43
CA PRO A 516 -2.87 39.20 -24.63
C PRO A 516 -3.37 38.51 -25.91
N LYS A 517 -4.11 37.38 -25.75
CA LYS A 517 -4.76 36.63 -26.85
C LYS A 517 -6.13 37.17 -27.20
N GLY A 518 -6.57 38.28 -26.61
CA GLY A 518 -7.91 38.84 -26.78
C GLY A 518 -9.01 38.06 -26.04
N VAL A 519 -8.66 37.16 -25.15
CA VAL A 519 -9.64 36.36 -24.38
C VAL A 519 -9.87 37.01 -23.03
N THR A 520 -11.10 37.34 -22.73
CA THR A 520 -11.53 37.87 -21.43
C THR A 520 -11.61 36.73 -20.40
N VAL A 521 -10.84 36.80 -19.32
CA VAL A 521 -10.95 35.86 -18.20
C VAL A 521 -12.05 36.36 -17.24
N PRO A 522 -13.19 35.65 -17.15
CA PRO A 522 -14.26 36.06 -16.25
C PRO A 522 -13.89 35.78 -14.78
N ASN A 523 -14.61 36.41 -13.86
CA ASN A 523 -14.55 35.97 -12.47
C ASN A 523 -15.24 34.62 -12.34
N PRO A 524 -14.73 33.70 -11.50
CA PRO A 524 -15.41 32.44 -11.25
C PRO A 524 -16.72 32.66 -10.49
N ILE A 525 -17.72 31.85 -10.80
CA ILE A 525 -19.00 31.80 -10.09
C ILE A 525 -18.81 31.36 -8.66
N GLN A 526 -17.90 30.39 -8.48
CA GLN A 526 -17.55 29.84 -7.18
C GLN A 526 -16.08 29.35 -7.19
N SER A 527 -15.41 29.45 -6.05
CA SER A 527 -14.05 28.93 -5.87
C SER A 527 -13.88 28.26 -4.52
N ILE A 528 -12.95 27.28 -4.45
CA ILE A 528 -12.61 26.54 -3.25
C ILE A 528 -11.10 26.40 -3.19
N CYS A 529 -10.50 26.78 -2.04
CA CYS A 529 -9.11 26.50 -1.72
C CYS A 529 -9.04 25.32 -0.76
N THR A 530 -8.24 24.30 -1.06
CA THR A 530 -8.03 23.19 -0.12
C THR A 530 -7.05 23.58 0.98
N ARG A 531 -7.08 22.83 2.09
CA ARG A 531 -6.22 23.00 3.26
C ARG A 531 -5.91 21.63 3.86
N TRP A 532 -5.18 20.80 3.11
CA TRP A 532 -4.90 19.42 3.54
C TRP A 532 -3.92 19.37 4.71
N GLY A 533 -3.02 20.35 4.85
CA GLY A 533 -2.05 20.42 5.93
C GLY A 533 -2.67 20.69 7.30
N SER A 534 -3.65 21.58 7.35
CA SER A 534 -4.38 21.94 8.57
C SER A 534 -5.60 21.07 8.86
N ASP A 535 -5.95 20.15 7.96
CA ASP A 535 -7.04 19.20 8.16
C ASP A 535 -6.68 18.17 9.25
N PRO A 536 -7.37 18.14 10.41
CA PRO A 536 -7.01 17.30 11.55
C PRO A 536 -7.18 15.80 11.31
N LEU A 537 -7.88 15.40 10.26
CA LEU A 537 -8.04 14.00 9.86
C LEU A 537 -7.11 13.60 8.71
N SER A 538 -6.13 14.47 8.34
CA SER A 538 -5.11 14.16 7.33
C SER A 538 -3.71 14.65 7.73
N TYR A 539 -3.58 15.93 8.09
CA TYR A 539 -2.31 16.63 8.36
C TYR A 539 -1.31 16.54 7.21
N GLY A 540 -1.79 16.64 5.98
CA GLY A 540 -1.02 16.55 4.76
C GLY A 540 -1.77 15.83 3.63
N SER A 541 -1.12 15.68 2.48
CA SER A 541 -1.74 15.14 1.27
C SER A 541 -1.41 13.67 1.03
N TYR A 542 -0.13 13.31 0.89
CA TYR A 542 0.32 11.94 0.69
C TYR A 542 1.79 11.75 1.08
N SER A 543 2.21 10.47 1.16
CA SER A 543 3.53 10.08 1.64
C SER A 543 4.60 10.12 0.53
N HIS A 544 5.86 10.25 0.94
CA HIS A 544 7.03 10.15 0.06
C HIS A 544 8.24 9.58 0.80
N VAL A 545 9.23 9.10 0.04
CA VAL A 545 10.51 8.64 0.61
C VAL A 545 11.39 9.85 0.88
N ARG A 546 11.50 10.22 2.15
CA ARG A 546 12.34 11.32 2.64
C ARG A 546 13.79 10.88 2.81
N VAL A 547 14.73 11.82 2.89
CA VAL A 547 16.11 11.57 3.34
C VAL A 547 16.08 10.74 4.61
N ARG A 548 16.90 9.70 4.70
CA ARG A 548 16.95 8.71 5.77
C ARG A 548 15.70 7.83 5.90
N SER A 549 14.93 7.70 4.84
CA SER A 549 13.90 6.68 4.74
C SER A 549 14.07 5.83 3.47
N SER A 550 13.35 4.73 3.39
CA SER A 550 13.41 3.81 2.27
C SER A 550 12.07 3.11 2.06
N GLY A 551 11.95 2.31 1.01
CA GLY A 551 10.76 1.49 0.77
C GLY A 551 10.41 0.54 1.91
N SER A 552 11.40 0.07 2.69
CA SER A 552 11.17 -0.79 3.84
C SER A 552 10.41 -0.11 4.99
N ASP A 553 10.41 1.21 5.07
CA ASP A 553 9.60 1.93 6.06
C ASP A 553 8.10 1.81 5.79
N TYR A 554 7.70 1.71 4.50
CA TYR A 554 6.32 1.37 4.13
C TYR A 554 5.94 -0.04 4.57
N ASP A 555 6.87 -1.00 4.43
CA ASP A 555 6.67 -2.39 4.85
C ASP A 555 6.53 -2.47 6.38
N LEU A 556 7.39 -1.76 7.14
CA LEU A 556 7.30 -1.64 8.59
C LEU A 556 5.97 -1.00 9.04
N LEU A 557 5.49 0.00 8.28
CA LEU A 557 4.20 0.62 8.57
C LEU A 557 3.03 -0.32 8.28
N ALA A 558 3.17 -1.21 7.29
CA ALA A 558 2.19 -2.22 6.93
C ALA A 558 2.14 -3.43 7.87
N GLU A 559 3.18 -3.65 8.69
CA GLU A 559 3.20 -4.79 9.61
C GLU A 559 2.05 -4.74 10.62
N SER A 560 1.39 -5.87 10.82
CA SER A 560 0.42 -5.99 11.91
C SER A 560 1.11 -5.98 13.27
N VAL A 561 0.40 -5.56 14.31
CA VAL A 561 0.87 -5.70 15.69
C VAL A 561 0.12 -6.85 16.34
N GLY A 562 0.83 -7.95 16.50
CA GLY A 562 0.20 -9.22 16.88
C GLY A 562 -0.79 -9.70 15.82
N THR A 563 -1.86 -10.34 16.27
CA THR A 563 -2.94 -10.86 15.42
C THR A 563 -4.24 -10.05 15.52
N ARG A 564 -4.18 -8.84 16.08
CA ARG A 564 -5.35 -8.03 16.42
C ARG A 564 -5.37 -6.64 15.79
N LEU A 565 -4.21 -6.00 15.58
CA LEU A 565 -4.09 -4.65 15.03
C LEU A 565 -3.39 -4.67 13.68
N PHE A 566 -4.09 -4.23 12.63
CA PHE A 566 -3.66 -4.23 11.25
C PHE A 566 -3.60 -2.80 10.70
N PHE A 567 -2.81 -2.57 9.64
CA PHE A 567 -2.60 -1.24 9.06
C PHE A 567 -2.73 -1.26 7.54
N ALA A 568 -3.58 -0.39 7.00
CA ALA A 568 -3.72 -0.14 5.57
C ALA A 568 -3.73 1.37 5.27
N GLY A 569 -3.71 1.72 4.01
CA GLY A 569 -3.62 3.08 3.50
C GLY A 569 -2.46 3.23 2.53
N GLU A 570 -2.41 4.34 1.77
CA GLU A 570 -1.37 4.56 0.75
C GLU A 570 0.06 4.55 1.32
N ALA A 571 0.23 4.94 2.60
CA ALA A 571 1.53 4.94 3.28
C ALA A 571 1.95 3.55 3.81
N THR A 572 1.18 2.49 3.53
CA THR A 572 1.48 1.10 3.90
C THR A 572 1.78 0.22 2.68
N THR A 573 2.02 0.81 1.53
CA THR A 573 2.36 0.09 0.31
C THR A 573 3.63 0.66 -0.30
N ARG A 574 4.67 -0.16 -0.36
CA ARG A 574 5.95 0.16 -0.97
C ARG A 574 5.85 0.31 -2.49
N GLN A 575 5.00 -0.51 -3.11
CA GLN A 575 4.88 -0.59 -4.57
C GLN A 575 4.06 0.57 -5.14
N TYR A 576 3.05 1.04 -4.40
CA TYR A 576 2.09 2.05 -4.87
C TYR A 576 1.84 3.14 -3.83
N PRO A 577 2.90 3.75 -3.24
CA PRO A 577 2.70 4.79 -2.23
C PRO A 577 2.03 6.01 -2.87
N ALA A 578 1.42 6.85 -2.06
CA ALA A 578 0.83 8.12 -2.49
C ALA A 578 -0.32 8.02 -3.51
N THR A 579 -0.81 6.81 -3.82
CA THR A 579 -1.80 6.60 -4.87
C THR A 579 -3.16 6.14 -4.35
N MET A 580 -4.22 6.45 -5.09
CA MET A 580 -5.57 5.96 -4.80
C MET A 580 -5.65 4.43 -4.91
N HIS A 581 -5.06 3.85 -5.94
CA HIS A 581 -5.05 2.40 -6.14
C HIS A 581 -4.21 1.68 -5.09
N GLY A 582 -3.09 2.26 -4.65
CA GLY A 582 -2.29 1.70 -3.56
C GLY A 582 -3.06 1.66 -2.24
N ALA A 583 -3.83 2.72 -1.94
CA ALA A 583 -4.73 2.70 -0.79
C ALA A 583 -5.76 1.57 -0.89
N PHE A 584 -6.41 1.40 -2.06
CA PHE A 584 -7.39 0.34 -2.31
C PHE A 584 -6.77 -1.06 -2.15
N LEU A 585 -5.64 -1.30 -2.83
CA LEU A 585 -4.92 -2.59 -2.77
C LEU A 585 -4.43 -2.93 -1.37
N SER A 586 -4.00 -1.93 -0.59
CA SER A 586 -3.61 -2.15 0.81
C SER A 586 -4.78 -2.65 1.66
N GLY A 587 -6.00 -2.18 1.38
CA GLY A 587 -7.21 -2.66 2.03
C GLY A 587 -7.50 -4.13 1.73
N LEU A 588 -7.38 -4.55 0.47
CA LEU A 588 -7.52 -5.95 0.06
C LEU A 588 -6.45 -6.84 0.71
N ARG A 589 -5.19 -6.37 0.72
CA ARG A 589 -4.07 -7.07 1.38
C ARG A 589 -4.35 -7.32 2.86
N GLU A 590 -4.81 -6.31 3.59
CA GLU A 590 -5.07 -6.48 5.02
C GLU A 590 -6.32 -7.32 5.28
N ALA A 591 -7.33 -7.29 4.42
CA ALA A 591 -8.46 -8.23 4.50
C ALA A 591 -7.98 -9.68 4.39
N ALA A 592 -7.06 -9.96 3.45
CA ALA A 592 -6.43 -11.27 3.32
C ALA A 592 -5.64 -11.68 4.58
N ARG A 593 -4.83 -10.77 5.14
CA ARG A 593 -4.05 -11.01 6.35
C ARG A 593 -4.94 -11.26 7.57
N ILE A 594 -6.02 -10.51 7.73
CA ILE A 594 -7.03 -10.72 8.78
C ILE A 594 -7.65 -12.11 8.64
N TYR A 595 -8.08 -12.49 7.44
CA TYR A 595 -8.63 -13.80 7.15
C TYR A 595 -7.63 -14.92 7.49
N GLN A 596 -6.39 -14.81 7.06
CA GLN A 596 -5.33 -15.77 7.36
C GLN A 596 -5.05 -15.87 8.86
N ALA A 597 -4.99 -14.73 9.58
CA ALA A 597 -4.77 -14.71 11.03
C ALA A 597 -5.88 -15.47 11.80
N VAL A 598 -7.13 -15.38 11.34
CA VAL A 598 -8.24 -16.16 11.93
C VAL A 598 -8.09 -17.64 11.62
N ARG A 599 -7.77 -18.00 10.37
CA ARG A 599 -7.58 -19.42 9.98
C ARG A 599 -6.44 -20.09 10.75
N VAL A 600 -5.33 -19.39 10.94
CA VAL A 600 -4.23 -19.89 11.77
C VAL A 600 -4.70 -20.13 13.20
N ARG A 601 -5.42 -19.19 13.82
CA ARG A 601 -5.97 -19.35 15.18
C ARG A 601 -6.95 -20.51 15.27
N GLN A 602 -7.88 -20.64 14.31
CA GLN A 602 -8.86 -21.74 14.28
C GLN A 602 -8.18 -23.10 14.10
N ASN A 603 -7.19 -23.20 13.22
CA ASN A 603 -6.43 -24.44 13.00
C ASN A 603 -5.61 -24.82 14.24
N TYR A 604 -5.03 -23.84 14.93
CA TYR A 604 -4.33 -24.06 16.18
C TYR A 604 -5.29 -24.60 17.24
N HIS A 605 -6.45 -23.98 17.40
CA HIS A 605 -7.48 -24.43 18.33
C HIS A 605 -8.01 -25.83 17.99
N ARG A 606 -8.28 -26.13 16.72
CA ARG A 606 -8.71 -27.47 16.27
C ARG A 606 -7.66 -28.54 16.53
N LYS A 607 -6.40 -28.29 16.23
CA LYS A 607 -5.29 -29.22 16.52
C LYS A 607 -5.12 -29.43 18.02
N PHE A 608 -5.27 -28.38 18.81
CA PHE A 608 -5.22 -28.45 20.27
C PHE A 608 -6.37 -29.28 20.83
N VAL A 609 -7.60 -29.06 20.37
CA VAL A 609 -8.78 -29.82 20.77
C VAL A 609 -8.69 -31.29 20.31
N GLN A 610 -8.26 -31.56 19.07
CA GLN A 610 -8.12 -32.94 18.55
C GLN A 610 -7.03 -33.76 19.26
N LYS A 611 -5.89 -33.13 19.62
CA LYS A 611 -4.86 -33.79 20.43
C LYS A 611 -5.34 -34.09 21.87
N ASN A 612 -6.30 -33.35 22.36
CA ASN A 612 -6.77 -33.39 23.75
C ASN A 612 -8.06 -34.17 23.97
N VAL A 613 -8.63 -34.84 22.96
CA VAL A 613 -9.81 -35.71 23.10
C VAL A 613 -9.46 -37.17 23.45
N GLY A 614 -8.33 -37.41 24.12
CA GLY A 614 -7.98 -38.70 24.74
C GLY A 614 -8.41 -38.77 26.23
N PRO A 615 -8.48 -39.96 26.82
CA PRO A 615 -9.07 -40.16 28.13
C PRO A 615 -8.38 -39.52 29.35
N ASN A 616 -7.33 -38.70 29.14
CA ASN A 616 -6.58 -38.02 30.23
C ASN A 616 -6.73 -36.49 30.22
N ASN A 617 -7.84 -35.95 29.70
CA ASN A 617 -8.04 -34.51 29.42
C ASN A 617 -8.33 -33.62 30.64
N ASP A 618 -8.62 -34.16 31.79
CA ASP A 618 -9.04 -33.35 32.95
C ASP A 618 -7.87 -32.56 33.58
N MET A 619 -6.62 -32.99 33.40
CA MET A 619 -5.47 -32.37 34.05
C MET A 619 -5.01 -31.08 33.37
N LEU A 620 -5.01 -31.00 32.04
CA LEU A 620 -4.65 -29.76 31.30
C LEU A 620 -5.73 -28.69 31.45
N ALA A 621 -7.01 -29.07 31.42
CA ALA A 621 -8.11 -28.18 31.70
C ALA A 621 -8.11 -27.67 33.16
N TYR A 622 -7.57 -28.45 34.09
CA TYR A 622 -7.38 -28.08 35.49
C TYR A 622 -6.23 -27.07 35.65
N LEU A 623 -5.11 -27.25 34.96
CA LEU A 623 -3.95 -26.37 35.01
C LEU A 623 -4.25 -24.96 34.43
N PHE A 624 -5.07 -24.87 33.39
CA PHE A 624 -5.47 -23.60 32.79
C PHE A 624 -6.63 -22.88 33.51
N LYS A 625 -7.31 -23.56 34.43
CA LYS A 625 -8.41 -22.98 35.22
C LYS A 625 -8.02 -22.43 36.58
N LYS A 626 -6.77 -22.63 37.04
CA LYS A 626 -6.27 -22.06 38.29
C LYS A 626 -5.15 -21.06 38.02
N PRO A 627 -5.39 -19.76 38.19
CA PRO A 627 -4.36 -18.71 37.97
C PRO A 627 -3.26 -18.66 39.06
N ASP A 628 -3.38 -19.43 40.14
CA ASP A 628 -2.51 -19.32 41.33
C ASP A 628 -1.54 -20.50 41.51
N LEU A 629 -1.31 -21.31 40.49
CA LEU A 629 -0.31 -22.37 40.55
C LEU A 629 1.09 -21.77 40.26
N GLU A 630 1.98 -21.74 41.25
CA GLU A 630 3.41 -21.56 41.06
C GLU A 630 3.95 -22.76 40.26
N PHE A 631 4.35 -22.50 39.04
CA PHE A 631 4.97 -23.51 38.17
C PHE A 631 6.42 -23.68 38.59
N GLY A 632 6.84 -24.93 38.79
CA GLY A 632 8.23 -25.33 39.02
C GLY A 632 9.13 -25.00 37.81
N LYS A 633 10.41 -25.29 37.92
CA LYS A 633 11.42 -25.04 36.90
C LYS A 633 11.09 -25.76 35.58
N PHE A 634 11.11 -25.02 34.50
CA PHE A 634 10.95 -25.55 33.13
C PHE A 634 12.33 -25.76 32.50
N SER A 635 12.54 -26.88 31.84
CA SER A 635 13.75 -27.14 31.05
C SER A 635 13.38 -27.30 29.56
N PHE A 636 14.22 -26.71 28.68
CA PHE A 636 14.05 -26.76 27.24
C PHE A 636 15.21 -27.52 26.61
N VAL A 637 14.92 -28.43 25.72
CA VAL A 637 15.91 -29.15 24.94
C VAL A 637 15.72 -28.80 23.48
N PHE A 638 16.77 -28.24 22.87
CA PHE A 638 16.84 -28.12 21.41
C PHE A 638 17.41 -29.41 20.85
N ASP A 639 16.62 -30.18 20.09
CA ASP A 639 17.16 -31.28 19.33
C ASP A 639 17.99 -30.71 18.16
N SER A 640 19.17 -31.32 17.95
CA SER A 640 20.15 -30.92 16.93
C SER A 640 19.47 -30.81 15.55
N LEU A 641 19.43 -29.60 15.01
CA LEU A 641 19.02 -29.35 13.64
C LEU A 641 20.09 -29.83 12.67
N VAL A 642 19.72 -30.64 11.73
CA VAL A 642 20.50 -31.03 10.57
C VAL A 642 20.78 -29.79 9.71
N GLU A 643 21.93 -29.70 9.09
CA GLU A 643 22.49 -28.55 8.34
C GLU A 643 21.71 -28.09 7.10
N ASP A 644 20.44 -28.41 6.95
CA ASP A 644 19.66 -28.02 5.79
C ASP A 644 18.82 -26.76 6.11
N THR A 645 19.20 -25.64 5.52
CA THR A 645 18.58 -24.31 5.66
C THR A 645 17.13 -24.21 5.18
N ARG A 646 16.50 -25.32 4.83
CA ARG A 646 15.14 -25.41 4.28
C ARG A 646 14.15 -26.14 5.19
N SER A 647 14.57 -26.68 6.33
CA SER A 647 13.68 -27.37 7.26
C SER A 647 13.17 -26.43 8.35
N MET A 648 11.84 -26.43 8.59
CA MET A 648 11.27 -25.79 9.76
C MET A 648 11.81 -26.48 11.02
N GLY A 649 12.48 -25.73 11.89
CA GLY A 649 12.91 -26.23 13.20
C GLY A 649 11.70 -26.38 14.12
N LEU A 650 11.82 -27.32 15.05
CA LEU A 650 10.84 -27.58 16.09
C LEU A 650 11.44 -27.22 17.43
N LEU A 651 10.72 -26.41 18.21
CA LEU A 651 11.04 -26.20 19.63
C LEU A 651 10.32 -27.27 20.44
N ARG A 652 11.10 -28.16 21.07
CA ARG A 652 10.55 -29.14 22.00
C ARG A 652 10.57 -28.57 23.42
N VAL A 653 9.39 -28.42 24.01
CA VAL A 653 9.20 -27.96 25.39
C VAL A 653 8.94 -29.15 26.27
N THR A 654 9.80 -29.38 27.25
CA THR A 654 9.63 -30.45 28.22
C THR A 654 9.36 -29.87 29.60
N PHE A 655 8.26 -30.31 30.22
CA PHE A 655 7.87 -29.93 31.57
C PHE A 655 8.45 -30.97 32.56
N ASP A 656 9.19 -30.51 33.55
CA ASP A 656 9.67 -31.35 34.63
C ASP A 656 9.00 -30.91 35.94
N THR A 657 8.14 -31.77 36.47
CA THR A 657 7.33 -31.52 37.69
C THR A 657 7.96 -32.05 38.93
N SER A 658 9.26 -32.45 38.94
CA SER A 658 9.87 -33.22 39.98
C SER A 658 10.42 -32.47 41.21
N GLU A 659 10.19 -31.14 41.36
CA GLU A 659 10.59 -30.43 42.60
C GLU A 659 9.43 -29.61 43.20
N GLY A 660 8.62 -30.24 43.99
CA GLY A 660 7.70 -29.63 44.95
C GLY A 660 7.70 -30.48 46.20
N SER A 661 8.42 -30.08 47.24
CA SER A 661 8.45 -30.75 48.54
C SER A 661 7.09 -30.64 49.24
N GLY A 662 6.34 -31.67 49.27
CA GLY A 662 5.09 -31.80 50.05
C GLY A 662 4.46 -33.13 49.75
N GLN A 663 4.60 -34.07 50.68
CA GLN A 663 4.06 -35.39 50.60
C GLN A 663 2.61 -35.42 50.15
N GLU A 664 2.40 -35.92 48.93
CA GLU A 664 1.28 -36.81 48.59
C GLU A 664 1.71 -37.63 47.36
N ASP A 665 1.67 -38.94 47.58
CA ASP A 665 2.14 -40.01 46.71
C ASP A 665 1.29 -40.07 45.43
N LEU A 666 1.78 -39.48 44.32
CA LEU A 666 1.29 -39.76 42.98
C LEU A 666 2.51 -40.06 42.10
N GLY A 667 2.94 -41.29 42.17
CA GLY A 667 4.06 -41.85 41.41
C GLY A 667 3.82 -41.98 39.94
N THR A 668 3.87 -40.90 39.20
CA THR A 668 4.11 -40.91 37.75
C THR A 668 4.74 -39.57 37.35
N SER A 669 6.03 -39.59 37.04
CA SER A 669 6.67 -38.46 36.37
C SER A 669 6.14 -38.36 34.93
N PHE A 670 5.34 -37.34 34.66
CA PHE A 670 4.93 -37.04 33.28
C PHE A 670 6.00 -36.20 32.60
N ARG A 671 6.63 -36.70 31.54
CA ARG A 671 7.38 -35.95 30.55
C ARG A 671 6.54 -35.80 29.32
N ASP A 672 5.90 -34.65 29.14
CA ASP A 672 5.26 -34.32 27.88
C ASP A 672 6.12 -33.35 27.08
N SER A 673 6.44 -33.72 25.85
CA SER A 673 7.16 -32.89 24.89
C SER A 673 6.22 -32.38 23.81
N PHE A 674 6.20 -31.07 23.62
CA PHE A 674 5.42 -30.43 22.54
C PHE A 674 6.36 -29.85 21.50
N ASP A 675 6.12 -30.22 20.25
CA ASP A 675 6.82 -29.66 19.09
C ASP A 675 6.00 -28.45 18.57
N LEU A 676 6.56 -27.24 18.70
CA LEU A 676 5.97 -26.01 18.17
C LEU A 676 6.61 -25.67 16.83
N PRO A 677 5.85 -25.52 15.72
CA PRO A 677 6.40 -25.01 14.48
C PRO A 677 6.75 -23.54 14.63
N LEU A 678 8.00 -23.17 14.40
CA LEU A 678 8.49 -21.80 14.42
C LEU A 678 8.55 -21.25 13.00
N PRO A 679 7.91 -20.11 12.71
CA PRO A 679 7.77 -19.63 11.33
C PRO A 679 9.02 -18.99 10.72
N LEU A 680 9.98 -18.54 11.53
CA LEU A 680 11.21 -17.88 11.04
C LEU A 680 12.33 -17.95 12.07
N TYR A 681 13.58 -18.19 11.61
CA TYR A 681 14.77 -18.24 12.46
C TYR A 681 15.78 -17.17 12.06
N THR A 682 16.32 -16.45 13.05
CA THR A 682 17.49 -15.61 12.86
C THR A 682 18.69 -16.29 13.52
N THR A 683 19.76 -16.45 12.76
CA THR A 683 21.04 -16.95 13.28
C THR A 683 21.81 -15.79 13.88
N ILE A 684 22.10 -15.80 15.17
CA ILE A 684 23.07 -14.87 15.78
C ILE A 684 24.48 -15.43 15.65
N SER A 685 25.45 -14.56 15.36
CA SER A 685 26.84 -14.98 15.25
C SER A 685 27.37 -15.43 16.60
N ARG A 686 28.46 -16.22 16.56
CA ARG A 686 29.14 -16.69 17.77
C ARG A 686 29.65 -15.54 18.64
N GLU A 687 30.02 -14.42 18.00
CA GLU A 687 30.49 -13.20 18.67
C GLU A 687 29.33 -12.50 19.37
N GLN A 688 28.19 -12.36 18.71
CA GLN A 688 26.96 -11.78 19.28
C GLN A 688 26.43 -12.58 20.48
N ALA A 689 26.52 -13.91 20.42
CA ALA A 689 26.15 -14.76 21.55
C ALA A 689 27.13 -14.61 22.74
N HIS A 690 28.41 -14.40 22.46
CA HIS A 690 29.44 -14.20 23.50
C HIS A 690 29.33 -12.79 24.14
N GLU A 691 29.04 -11.76 23.35
CA GLU A 691 28.74 -10.42 23.86
C GLU A 691 27.50 -10.42 24.77
N LEU A 692 26.42 -11.13 24.39
CA LEU A 692 25.21 -11.31 25.20
C LEU A 692 25.55 -11.99 26.55
N GLU A 693 26.41 -13.01 26.56
CA GLU A 693 26.86 -13.66 27.79
C GLU A 693 27.67 -12.73 28.70
N GLN A 694 28.60 -11.95 28.13
CA GLN A 694 29.46 -11.04 28.91
C GLN A 694 28.68 -9.89 29.52
N VAL A 695 27.74 -9.30 28.76
CA VAL A 695 26.95 -8.14 29.22
C VAL A 695 25.84 -8.54 30.20
N ALA A 696 25.30 -9.75 30.09
CA ALA A 696 24.28 -10.25 31.01
C ALA A 696 24.87 -10.60 32.39
N GLY A 697 26.16 -11.03 32.46
CA GLY A 697 26.88 -11.31 33.73
C GLY A 697 26.15 -12.28 34.67
N GLY A 698 25.27 -13.14 34.13
CA GLY A 698 24.45 -14.07 34.90
C GLY A 698 23.14 -13.49 35.42
N ASP A 699 22.78 -12.26 35.05
CA ASP A 699 21.52 -11.61 35.43
C ASP A 699 20.39 -11.88 34.40
N GLU A 700 19.42 -12.70 34.76
CA GLU A 700 18.32 -13.11 33.91
C GLU A 700 17.44 -11.93 33.42
N CYS A 701 17.26 -10.90 34.25
CA CYS A 701 16.49 -9.70 33.88
C CYS A 701 17.20 -8.88 32.81
N ARG A 702 18.55 -8.78 32.88
CA ARG A 702 19.35 -8.09 31.88
C ARG A 702 19.39 -8.82 30.55
N LEU A 703 19.45 -10.14 30.57
CA LEU A 703 19.40 -10.96 29.36
C LEU A 703 18.04 -10.82 28.64
N SER A 704 16.94 -10.82 29.37
CA SER A 704 15.60 -10.59 28.85
C SER A 704 15.45 -9.21 28.20
N TYR A 705 16.00 -8.17 28.80
CA TYR A 705 16.01 -6.83 28.25
C TYR A 705 16.81 -6.73 26.93
N MET A 706 17.95 -7.38 26.87
CA MET A 706 18.81 -7.40 25.69
C MET A 706 18.19 -8.20 24.53
N VAL A 707 17.56 -9.32 24.82
CA VAL A 707 16.82 -10.12 23.82
C VAL A 707 15.64 -9.29 23.26
N ASN A 708 14.92 -8.55 24.08
CA ASN A 708 13.87 -7.64 23.64
C ASN A 708 14.41 -6.46 22.81
N SER A 709 15.59 -5.92 23.17
CA SER A 709 16.23 -4.82 22.43
C SER A 709 16.76 -5.23 21.06
N LEU A 710 17.02 -6.51 20.84
CA LEU A 710 17.37 -7.08 19.53
C LEU A 710 16.15 -7.36 18.64
N GLY A 711 14.94 -6.99 19.08
CA GLY A 711 13.70 -7.21 18.31
C GLY A 711 13.16 -8.63 18.38
N LEU A 712 13.67 -9.45 19.29
CA LEU A 712 13.18 -10.80 19.53
C LEU A 712 11.92 -10.72 20.39
N LYS A 713 10.77 -10.97 19.81
CA LYS A 713 9.50 -11.08 20.55
C LYS A 713 9.36 -12.45 21.14
N LEU A 714 9.36 -12.49 22.44
CA LEU A 714 8.82 -13.60 23.19
C LEU A 714 7.40 -13.19 23.60
N MET A 715 6.38 -13.77 22.95
CA MET A 715 4.98 -13.41 23.17
C MET A 715 4.38 -14.22 24.29
N GLY A 716 3.73 -13.54 25.25
CA GLY A 716 2.80 -14.15 26.20
C GLY A 716 2.64 -13.39 27.51
N PRO A 717 1.61 -13.71 28.31
CA PRO A 717 1.38 -13.12 29.62
C PRO A 717 2.57 -13.38 30.58
N SER A 718 2.61 -12.69 31.71
CA SER A 718 3.72 -12.66 32.68
C SER A 718 4.34 -14.04 33.04
N ALA A 719 3.57 -15.12 32.96
CA ALA A 719 4.06 -16.49 33.14
C ALA A 719 5.03 -16.93 32.01
N VAL A 720 4.88 -16.40 30.79
CA VAL A 720 5.75 -16.70 29.65
C VAL A 720 7.03 -15.87 29.71
N GLY A 721 7.04 -14.74 30.39
CA GLY A 721 8.28 -13.98 30.66
C GLY A 721 9.29 -14.78 31.49
N ASN A 722 8.83 -15.45 32.56
CA ASN A 722 9.67 -16.35 33.36
C ASN A 722 10.10 -17.60 32.56
N PHE A 723 9.23 -18.11 31.71
CA PHE A 723 9.47 -19.20 30.78
C PHE A 723 10.59 -18.85 29.77
N CYS A 724 10.55 -17.67 29.21
CA CYS A 724 11.55 -17.20 28.24
C CYS A 724 12.91 -16.93 28.89
N ASN A 725 12.95 -16.39 30.10
CA ASN A 725 14.17 -16.20 30.86
C ASN A 725 14.85 -17.56 31.16
N SER A 726 14.06 -18.57 31.52
CA SER A 726 14.54 -19.93 31.73
C SER A 726 15.06 -20.58 30.44
N LEU A 727 14.41 -20.34 29.30
CA LEU A 727 14.86 -20.78 27.98
C LEU A 727 16.23 -20.21 27.63
N ILE A 728 16.39 -18.90 27.77
CA ILE A 728 17.63 -18.20 27.46
C ILE A 728 18.77 -18.67 28.38
N THR A 729 18.50 -18.80 29.66
CA THR A 729 19.46 -19.27 30.64
C THR A 729 19.90 -20.70 30.35
N ASN A 730 19.01 -21.60 29.93
CA ASN A 730 19.38 -22.95 29.56
C ASN A 730 20.11 -23.04 28.20
N ILE A 731 19.77 -22.20 27.23
CA ILE A 731 20.51 -22.11 25.97
C ILE A 731 21.98 -21.66 26.24
N VAL A 732 22.16 -20.69 27.12
CA VAL A 732 23.47 -20.18 27.52
C VAL A 732 24.26 -21.23 28.37
N SER A 733 23.58 -21.91 29.28
CA SER A 733 24.23 -22.89 30.17
C SER A 733 24.63 -24.21 29.48
N THR A 734 23.85 -24.71 28.52
CA THR A 734 24.16 -25.91 27.73
C THR A 734 25.39 -25.71 26.83
N ARG A 735 25.75 -24.47 26.50
CA ARG A 735 26.97 -24.17 25.73
C ARG A 735 28.27 -24.29 26.50
N ARG A 736 28.25 -24.14 27.81
CA ARG A 736 29.48 -24.31 28.63
C ARG A 736 30.08 -25.75 28.58
N GLY A 737 29.31 -26.70 28.02
CA GLY A 737 29.70 -28.10 27.98
C GLY A 737 30.13 -28.71 26.63
N ARG A 738 29.84 -28.12 25.46
CA ARG A 738 30.18 -28.73 24.16
C ARG A 738 30.35 -27.67 23.03
N GLY A 739 31.55 -27.55 22.55
CA GLY A 739 31.95 -26.54 21.56
C GLY A 739 31.56 -26.85 20.11
N ARG A 740 30.33 -26.86 19.70
CA ARG A 740 29.95 -26.91 18.27
C ARG A 740 28.46 -26.74 18.00
N ASN A 741 27.72 -25.78 18.55
CA ASN A 741 26.36 -25.55 18.12
C ASN A 741 26.06 -24.06 17.89
N ARG A 742 25.35 -23.73 16.80
CA ARG A 742 24.83 -22.39 16.49
C ARG A 742 23.52 -22.16 17.24
N LEU A 743 23.36 -20.96 17.80
CA LEU A 743 22.13 -20.57 18.46
C LEU A 743 21.15 -20.01 17.39
N PHE A 744 19.92 -20.47 17.42
CA PHE A 744 18.83 -19.95 16.62
C PHE A 744 17.83 -19.28 17.54
N VAL A 745 17.36 -18.10 17.18
CA VAL A 745 16.34 -17.35 17.93
C VAL A 745 15.29 -16.85 16.97
N GLU A 746 14.03 -16.94 17.36
CA GLU A 746 12.88 -16.58 16.55
C GLU A 746 12.77 -15.08 16.31
N GLN A 747 12.45 -14.67 15.07
CA GLN A 747 11.92 -13.34 14.78
C GLN A 747 10.38 -13.41 14.69
N PRO A 748 9.66 -12.36 15.17
CA PRO A 748 8.21 -12.31 15.14
C PRO A 748 7.63 -12.17 13.73
#